data_20977c1c5dbe7c2e81d78f85c866ce17
#
_entry.id   20977c1c5dbe7c2e81d78f85c866ce17
#
_cell.length_a   1.000
_cell.length_b   1.000
_cell.length_c   1.000
_cell.angle_alpha   90.00
_cell.angle_beta   90.00
_cell.angle_gamma   90.00
#
_symmetry.space_group_name_H-M   'P 1'
#
loop_
_entity.id
_entity.type
_entity.pdbx_description
1 polymer ?
#
loop_
_entity_poly.entity_id
_entity_poly.type
_entity_poly.pdbx_seq_one_letter_code
_entity_poly.pdbx_strand_id
1 'polypeptide(L)'
;MTFEIRLALRFVVLCSLSIGAGAAAADVHTGALSGTVTDQSGAVLRGAEVSITGPDLKAISTKTSDAGTYIVNDLAPGKYNLTFRYVGFSALTESIDVDSGKTSIADAKLQLAERAQTVAVTAGRISGEAEAINVERSADNILQVLPSEVIRSLPNANMADALGRIPSVTLERDEGEGKYVQVRGTEPRLTNTTVNGVNLPSPEPGVRQIKFDAIPADIVQEVQVSKTLLANMDGDGIGGSVNLVTKMAEDLPSISLSSMGGYTSIINGRSLTEQTFTLGKRFGREKKFGFLIGGSWDWNGRGIDDLEPVPDIAMFANGTTLPWKDGTDIREYEYFRSRWGLAGTADYRIADGSSIYLRWLYSDFKNYGNRWAYTLVDNTPGIKVLNPANVGCSTNAAGFTTTSCTAAPSFNTQLRNPDIGVGSLVLGGSHLFATTWYNWEVSASRSFYGNSPYSTASFSNRLASSNCRYSPSATKNIYLPQFTSACYSEGYDPANLTLSDINRDLGHSAQLNLGVAGSGAKRYQIGSRSAVIEYGGKFRNVNKFADTYVVDYSPTGTIPLNQFPNRLKNSNYYLGGNYPLGYNAGLTDVLNFANANPAQFTTSSTQAADPSDFTILERVSAGYVMNTIDLSSRLRFIVGLRAEVTTDSVRNLSFGSYPCASGSCTTVAPNAFSGSYYNLLPSASLRFTLGSNNYLRLVYARGLSRPDPQDLAQPLNWTDTGNGANRYSVSFGNPNLKAETGDDFDLLFEHYMPSFGIVSAGFFYKSLQNPIISTTKQLIGYQPPGGPLGNYLATEPINAGSGWISGFEFNYLQHYSRLPGLLGGLGMSANYGYTASQANGIPGRSDHPNLLRTSPNAFNISPTYDRGRLSVRVGLSYNQASIYGYQYTNDTPGGVNGPLSDIYFYSHFQVDAQGSIALSHGLQLVIYGLNLNNAVFGFYQGSPQYMIQREYYQPTVAAGLRWAPRPKKG
;
A
#
# COMPACT_ATOMS: atom_id res chain seq x y z
N MET A 1 -14.30 -23.51 18.84
CA MET A 1 -14.42 -23.40 17.39
C MET A 1 -15.77 -23.90 16.81
N THR A 2 -16.39 -24.92 17.36
CA THR A 2 -17.67 -25.48 16.86
C THR A 2 -18.92 -24.78 17.39
N PHE A 3 -18.85 -24.01 18.46
CA PHE A 3 -20.00 -23.32 19.07
C PHE A 3 -20.33 -21.97 18.43
N GLU A 4 -19.32 -21.25 17.99
CA GLU A 4 -19.45 -19.91 17.37
C GLU A 4 -19.98 -19.97 15.92
N ILE A 5 -19.68 -21.04 15.19
CA ILE A 5 -20.20 -21.25 13.82
C ILE A 5 -21.71 -21.53 13.84
N ARG A 6 -22.21 -22.18 14.89
CA ARG A 6 -23.64 -22.44 15.06
C ARG A 6 -24.46 -21.19 15.40
N LEU A 7 -23.84 -20.19 16.05
CA LEU A 7 -24.52 -18.93 16.37
C LEU A 7 -24.60 -18.01 15.11
N ALA A 8 -23.57 -17.96 14.30
CA ALA A 8 -23.56 -17.18 13.05
C ALA A 8 -24.56 -17.74 12.01
N LEU A 9 -24.65 -19.07 11.88
CA LEU A 9 -25.64 -19.69 11.00
C LEU A 9 -27.10 -19.49 11.47
N ARG A 10 -27.34 -19.43 12.79
CA ARG A 10 -28.68 -19.15 13.32
C ARG A 10 -29.12 -17.70 13.10
N PHE A 11 -28.19 -16.74 13.09
CA PHE A 11 -28.52 -15.33 12.82
C PHE A 11 -28.89 -15.10 11.34
N VAL A 12 -28.22 -15.76 10.41
CA VAL A 12 -28.51 -15.68 8.96
C VAL A 12 -29.87 -16.32 8.63
N VAL A 13 -30.25 -17.41 9.31
CA VAL A 13 -31.55 -18.09 9.11
C VAL A 13 -32.70 -17.31 9.75
N LEU A 14 -32.50 -16.60 10.87
CA LEU A 14 -33.56 -15.80 11.49
C LEU A 14 -33.87 -14.48 10.74
N CYS A 15 -32.91 -13.88 10.05
CA CYS A 15 -33.17 -12.69 9.23
C CYS A 15 -33.89 -12.98 7.91
N SER A 16 -33.88 -14.23 7.44
CA SER A 16 -34.53 -14.61 6.19
C SER A 16 -36.00 -15.06 6.35
N LEU A 17 -36.52 -15.14 7.57
CA LEU A 17 -37.85 -15.71 7.85
C LEU A 17 -38.92 -14.71 8.34
N SER A 18 -38.64 -13.40 8.41
CA SER A 18 -39.55 -12.42 9.01
C SER A 18 -40.15 -11.37 8.07
N ILE A 19 -40.16 -11.57 6.75
CA ILE A 19 -40.85 -10.65 5.84
C ILE A 19 -41.82 -11.44 4.92
N GLY A 20 -42.94 -11.75 5.48
CA GLY A 20 -44.08 -12.28 4.75
C GLY A 20 -45.39 -11.91 5.43
N ALA A 21 -45.87 -10.68 5.26
CA ALA A 21 -47.27 -10.34 5.51
C ALA A 21 -47.66 -9.14 4.65
N GLY A 22 -48.65 -9.37 3.82
CA GLY A 22 -49.09 -8.57 2.72
C GLY A 22 -49.79 -7.25 3.09
N ALA A 23 -49.83 -6.40 2.08
CA ALA A 23 -50.88 -5.40 1.96
C ALA A 23 -51.38 -5.45 0.53
N ALA A 24 -52.63 -5.80 0.36
CA ALA A 24 -53.37 -5.66 -0.89
C ALA A 24 -53.65 -4.18 -1.08
N ALA A 25 -53.26 -3.63 -2.21
CA ALA A 25 -53.67 -2.30 -2.68
C ALA A 25 -54.15 -2.39 -4.12
N ALA A 26 -55.17 -1.64 -4.39
CA ALA A 26 -56.05 -1.67 -5.55
C ALA A 26 -55.34 -1.51 -6.91
N ASP A 27 -55.94 -2.15 -7.91
CA ASP A 27 -55.59 -2.19 -9.33
C ASP A 27 -55.44 -0.80 -9.93
N VAL A 28 -54.22 -0.41 -10.28
CA VAL A 28 -53.91 0.50 -11.38
C VAL A 28 -53.10 -0.29 -12.39
N HIS A 29 -53.70 -0.47 -13.58
CA HIS A 29 -53.14 -1.28 -14.69
C HIS A 29 -51.92 -0.58 -15.33
N THR A 30 -50.84 -0.39 -14.63
CA THR A 30 -49.57 0.10 -15.19
C THR A 30 -48.62 -1.07 -15.45
N GLY A 31 -47.76 -0.96 -16.45
CA GLY A 31 -46.65 -1.90 -16.72
C GLY A 31 -45.29 -1.32 -16.28
N ALA A 32 -44.26 -2.12 -16.42
CA ALA A 32 -42.88 -1.72 -16.15
C ALA A 32 -41.95 -2.06 -17.31
N LEU A 33 -40.87 -1.28 -17.45
CA LEU A 33 -39.77 -1.58 -18.36
C LEU A 33 -38.51 -1.90 -17.55
N SER A 34 -37.82 -2.96 -17.93
CA SER A 34 -36.54 -3.33 -17.35
C SER A 34 -35.60 -3.81 -18.44
N GLY A 35 -34.29 -3.75 -18.20
CA GLY A 35 -33.33 -4.29 -19.16
C GLY A 35 -31.89 -4.07 -18.68
N THR A 36 -30.96 -4.67 -19.44
CA THR A 36 -29.51 -4.56 -19.21
C THR A 36 -28.89 -3.86 -20.41
N VAL A 37 -28.01 -2.90 -20.14
CA VAL A 37 -27.23 -2.24 -21.17
C VAL A 37 -25.80 -2.77 -21.15
N THR A 38 -25.35 -3.30 -22.29
CA THR A 38 -24.03 -3.90 -22.44
C THR A 38 -23.28 -3.27 -23.60
N ASP A 39 -21.97 -3.44 -23.63
CA ASP A 39 -21.15 -3.16 -24.81
C ASP A 39 -21.11 -4.35 -25.78
N GLN A 40 -20.29 -4.23 -26.85
CA GLN A 40 -20.16 -5.29 -27.86
C GLN A 40 -19.57 -6.59 -27.30
N SER A 41 -18.79 -6.53 -26.23
CA SER A 41 -18.20 -7.69 -25.56
C SER A 41 -19.18 -8.41 -24.65
N GLY A 42 -20.31 -7.75 -24.32
CA GLY A 42 -21.29 -8.20 -23.32
C GLY A 42 -21.01 -7.68 -21.91
N ALA A 43 -19.97 -6.83 -21.75
CA ALA A 43 -19.73 -6.16 -20.48
C ALA A 43 -20.82 -5.14 -20.19
N VAL A 44 -21.30 -5.12 -18.96
CA VAL A 44 -22.38 -4.24 -18.53
C VAL A 44 -21.94 -2.78 -18.51
N LEU A 45 -22.76 -1.89 -19.04
CA LEU A 45 -22.51 -0.45 -19.08
C LEU A 45 -23.20 0.22 -17.90
N ARG A 46 -22.43 0.46 -16.87
CA ARG A 46 -22.84 1.14 -15.63
C ARG A 46 -23.04 2.63 -15.88
N GLY A 47 -24.16 3.19 -15.43
CA GLY A 47 -24.46 4.63 -15.60
C GLY A 47 -24.84 5.04 -17.03
N ALA A 48 -25.13 4.09 -17.94
CA ALA A 48 -25.67 4.40 -19.26
C ALA A 48 -27.01 5.12 -19.12
N GLU A 49 -27.18 6.20 -19.84
CA GLU A 49 -28.43 6.98 -19.87
C GLU A 49 -29.48 6.27 -20.72
N VAL A 50 -30.63 6.04 -20.16
CA VAL A 50 -31.80 5.45 -20.83
C VAL A 50 -32.90 6.49 -20.85
N SER A 51 -33.14 7.10 -21.98
CA SER A 51 -34.22 8.05 -22.22
C SER A 51 -35.41 7.33 -22.82
N ILE A 52 -36.58 7.47 -22.20
CA ILE A 52 -37.83 6.78 -22.57
C ILE A 52 -38.85 7.83 -22.98
N THR A 53 -39.42 7.67 -24.16
CA THR A 53 -40.49 8.54 -24.69
C THR A 53 -41.69 7.68 -25.10
N GLY A 54 -42.91 8.08 -24.78
CA GLY A 54 -44.14 7.36 -25.10
C GLY A 54 -45.28 8.31 -25.50
N PRO A 55 -46.48 7.79 -25.82
CA PRO A 55 -47.58 8.57 -26.43
C PRO A 55 -48.05 9.78 -25.60
N ASP A 56 -47.98 9.68 -24.26
CA ASP A 56 -48.47 10.74 -23.34
C ASP A 56 -47.41 11.17 -22.34
N LEU A 57 -46.12 10.89 -22.58
CA LEU A 57 -45.07 11.06 -21.60
C LEU A 57 -44.04 12.11 -22.05
N LYS A 58 -43.81 13.12 -21.20
CA LYS A 58 -42.57 13.89 -21.26
C LYS A 58 -41.42 12.91 -21.02
N ALA A 59 -40.35 12.99 -21.83
CA ALA A 59 -39.20 12.09 -21.79
C ALA A 59 -38.74 11.84 -20.33
N ILE A 60 -38.80 10.59 -19.89
CA ILE A 60 -38.21 10.11 -18.63
C ILE A 60 -36.78 9.67 -18.94
N SER A 61 -35.82 10.10 -18.12
CA SER A 61 -34.44 9.61 -18.20
C SER A 61 -34.07 8.88 -16.92
N THR A 62 -33.51 7.69 -17.06
CA THR A 62 -32.91 6.91 -15.97
C THR A 62 -31.49 6.50 -16.36
N LYS A 63 -30.75 5.96 -15.40
CA LYS A 63 -29.41 5.43 -15.66
C LYS A 63 -29.32 3.98 -15.22
N THR A 64 -28.45 3.24 -15.87
CA THR A 64 -28.17 1.85 -15.48
C THR A 64 -27.44 1.79 -14.14
N SER A 65 -27.78 0.78 -13.36
CA SER A 65 -27.16 0.41 -12.07
C SER A 65 -25.72 -0.08 -12.27
N ASP A 66 -25.06 -0.43 -11.16
CA ASP A 66 -23.76 -1.09 -11.17
C ASP A 66 -23.73 -2.43 -11.92
N ALA A 67 -24.85 -3.11 -11.98
CA ALA A 67 -25.02 -4.32 -12.78
C ALA A 67 -25.42 -4.03 -14.26
N GLY A 68 -25.35 -2.76 -14.70
CA GLY A 68 -25.77 -2.34 -16.04
C GLY A 68 -27.28 -2.42 -16.26
N THR A 69 -28.09 -2.67 -15.22
CA THR A 69 -29.55 -2.83 -15.32
C THR A 69 -30.27 -1.51 -15.08
N TYR A 70 -31.40 -1.32 -15.75
CA TYR A 70 -32.33 -0.22 -15.48
C TYR A 70 -33.74 -0.74 -15.27
N ILE A 71 -34.54 0.01 -14.55
CA ILE A 71 -35.96 -0.28 -14.35
C ILE A 71 -36.76 1.03 -14.35
N VAL A 72 -37.90 1.03 -15.02
CA VAL A 72 -38.87 2.13 -14.99
C VAL A 72 -40.23 1.53 -14.78
N ASN A 73 -40.84 1.88 -13.65
CA ASN A 73 -42.18 1.41 -13.25
C ASN A 73 -43.25 2.42 -13.60
N ASP A 74 -44.51 2.04 -13.42
CA ASP A 74 -45.72 2.88 -13.53
C ASP A 74 -45.93 3.50 -14.91
N LEU A 75 -45.55 2.76 -15.96
CA LEU A 75 -45.79 3.14 -17.33
C LEU A 75 -47.19 2.72 -17.80
N ALA A 76 -47.93 3.62 -18.43
CA ALA A 76 -49.19 3.25 -19.09
C ALA A 76 -48.91 2.21 -20.19
N PRO A 77 -49.83 1.24 -20.40
CA PRO A 77 -49.72 0.32 -21.54
C PRO A 77 -49.62 1.09 -22.87
N GLY A 78 -48.70 0.68 -23.72
CA GLY A 78 -48.49 1.38 -24.99
C GLY A 78 -47.07 1.19 -25.57
N LYS A 79 -46.81 1.82 -26.70
CA LYS A 79 -45.53 1.74 -27.40
C LYS A 79 -44.57 2.85 -26.92
N TYR A 80 -43.38 2.44 -26.50
CA TYR A 80 -42.35 3.35 -26.03
C TYR A 80 -41.11 3.27 -26.90
N ASN A 81 -40.39 4.39 -27.07
CA ASN A 81 -39.08 4.46 -27.70
C ASN A 81 -38.04 4.68 -26.61
N LEU A 82 -37.06 3.79 -26.50
CA LEU A 82 -35.94 3.86 -25.58
C LEU A 82 -34.70 4.29 -26.36
N THR A 83 -34.03 5.33 -25.88
CA THR A 83 -32.76 5.76 -26.43
C THR A 83 -31.68 5.57 -25.35
N PHE A 84 -30.74 4.67 -25.66
CA PHE A 84 -29.61 4.35 -24.84
C PHE A 84 -28.40 5.17 -25.29
N ARG A 85 -27.75 5.86 -24.31
CA ARG A 85 -26.56 6.68 -24.58
C ARG A 85 -25.50 6.38 -23.53
N TYR A 86 -24.29 6.20 -24.02
CA TYR A 86 -23.11 6.03 -23.18
C TYR A 86 -21.91 6.70 -23.83
N VAL A 87 -21.07 7.37 -23.03
CA VAL A 87 -19.93 8.11 -23.57
C VAL A 87 -19.00 7.16 -24.30
N GLY A 88 -18.71 7.45 -25.59
CA GLY A 88 -17.89 6.62 -26.46
C GLY A 88 -18.62 5.57 -27.26
N PHE A 89 -19.87 5.42 -27.06
CA PHE A 89 -20.71 4.49 -27.81
C PHE A 89 -21.70 5.22 -28.73
N SER A 90 -22.08 4.57 -29.79
CA SER A 90 -23.15 5.08 -30.66
C SER A 90 -24.49 4.96 -29.92
N ALA A 91 -25.31 5.99 -29.99
CA ALA A 91 -26.63 5.93 -29.39
C ALA A 91 -27.47 4.87 -30.11
N LEU A 92 -28.14 4.01 -29.34
CA LEU A 92 -29.08 3.01 -29.84
C LEU A 92 -30.50 3.45 -29.48
N THR A 93 -31.42 3.37 -30.45
CA THR A 93 -32.85 3.62 -30.19
C THR A 93 -33.64 2.39 -30.56
N GLU A 94 -34.45 1.89 -29.66
CA GLU A 94 -35.31 0.72 -29.83
C GLU A 94 -36.75 1.06 -29.40
N SER A 95 -37.72 0.39 -30.01
CA SER A 95 -39.14 0.53 -29.67
C SER A 95 -39.63 -0.75 -28.99
N ILE A 96 -40.36 -0.62 -27.90
CA ILE A 96 -40.92 -1.74 -27.16
C ILE A 96 -42.36 -1.45 -26.76
N ASP A 97 -43.19 -2.50 -26.71
CA ASP A 97 -44.56 -2.42 -26.19
C ASP A 97 -44.58 -2.79 -24.69
N VAL A 98 -45.21 -1.93 -23.90
CA VAL A 98 -45.44 -2.16 -22.46
C VAL A 98 -46.87 -2.67 -22.28
N ASP A 99 -46.97 -3.90 -21.78
CA ASP A 99 -48.27 -4.54 -21.46
C ASP A 99 -48.73 -4.17 -20.03
N SER A 100 -50.03 -4.14 -19.83
CA SER A 100 -50.65 -3.91 -18.54
C SER A 100 -50.28 -5.00 -17.54
N GLY A 101 -49.80 -4.62 -16.33
CA GLY A 101 -49.46 -5.56 -15.26
C GLY A 101 -48.21 -6.41 -15.50
N LYS A 102 -47.44 -6.15 -16.59
CA LYS A 102 -46.22 -6.91 -16.90
C LYS A 102 -44.98 -6.02 -16.91
N THR A 103 -43.85 -6.67 -16.71
CA THR A 103 -42.53 -6.03 -16.97
C THR A 103 -42.05 -6.44 -18.34
N SER A 104 -41.95 -5.45 -19.27
CA SER A 104 -41.34 -5.67 -20.58
C SER A 104 -39.81 -5.54 -20.48
N ILE A 105 -39.08 -6.46 -21.12
CA ILE A 105 -37.61 -6.51 -21.04
C ILE A 105 -37.06 -5.93 -22.35
N ALA A 106 -36.21 -4.89 -22.25
CA ALA A 106 -35.47 -4.28 -23.36
C ALA A 106 -33.98 -4.22 -23.02
N ASP A 107 -33.26 -5.26 -23.45
CA ASP A 107 -31.79 -5.29 -23.32
C ASP A 107 -31.16 -4.55 -24.51
N ALA A 108 -30.16 -3.69 -24.20
CA ALA A 108 -29.50 -2.89 -25.23
C ALA A 108 -28.01 -3.25 -25.32
N LYS A 109 -27.54 -3.43 -26.55
CA LYS A 109 -26.13 -3.68 -26.83
C LYS A 109 -25.53 -2.52 -27.62
N LEU A 110 -24.78 -1.63 -26.95
CA LEU A 110 -24.21 -0.44 -27.56
C LEU A 110 -22.94 -0.77 -28.36
N GLN A 111 -22.84 -0.14 -29.53
CA GLN A 111 -21.66 -0.22 -30.39
C GLN A 111 -20.73 0.98 -30.13
N LEU A 112 -19.41 0.77 -30.18
CA LEU A 112 -18.44 1.86 -30.14
C LEU A 112 -18.70 2.84 -31.32
N ALA A 113 -18.58 4.15 -31.05
CA ALA A 113 -18.73 5.17 -32.07
C ALA A 113 -17.69 4.98 -33.21
N GLU A 114 -18.10 5.03 -34.46
CA GLU A 114 -17.32 4.62 -35.65
C GLU A 114 -15.91 5.24 -35.78
N ARG A 115 -15.62 6.36 -35.11
CA ARG A 115 -14.28 6.97 -35.12
C ARG A 115 -13.27 6.25 -34.21
N ALA A 116 -13.67 5.27 -33.38
CA ALA A 116 -12.79 4.45 -32.56
C ALA A 116 -12.31 3.15 -33.23
N GLN A 117 -12.68 2.89 -34.47
CA GLN A 117 -12.39 1.62 -35.17
C GLN A 117 -10.98 1.48 -35.74
N THR A 118 -10.09 2.43 -35.52
CA THR A 118 -8.72 2.33 -36.02
C THR A 118 -7.82 1.62 -34.97
N VAL A 119 -7.65 0.31 -35.18
CA VAL A 119 -6.64 -0.60 -34.58
C VAL A 119 -6.90 -1.13 -33.14
N ALA A 120 -7.03 -2.43 -33.08
CA ALA A 120 -7.48 -3.21 -31.91
C ALA A 120 -6.63 -3.15 -30.63
N VAL A 121 -5.42 -2.62 -30.67
CA VAL A 121 -4.53 -2.48 -29.51
C VAL A 121 -4.84 -1.20 -28.74
N THR A 122 -5.09 -0.12 -29.46
CA THR A 122 -5.47 1.18 -28.90
C THR A 122 -6.94 1.21 -28.49
N ALA A 123 -7.81 0.45 -29.16
CA ALA A 123 -9.24 0.38 -28.86
C ALA A 123 -9.52 -0.20 -27.45
N GLY A 124 -8.81 -1.25 -27.03
CA GLY A 124 -8.99 -1.85 -25.70
C GLY A 124 -8.64 -0.87 -24.58
N ARG A 125 -7.50 -0.15 -24.70
CA ARG A 125 -7.10 0.82 -23.68
C ARG A 125 -8.03 2.04 -23.62
N ILE A 126 -8.39 2.62 -24.77
CA ILE A 126 -9.33 3.75 -24.83
C ILE A 126 -10.69 3.35 -24.27
N SER A 127 -11.13 2.11 -24.48
CA SER A 127 -12.35 1.56 -23.88
C SER A 127 -12.24 1.46 -22.34
N GLY A 128 -11.14 0.93 -21.81
CA GLY A 128 -10.91 0.84 -20.36
C GLY A 128 -10.81 2.21 -19.69
N GLU A 129 -10.09 3.17 -20.31
CA GLU A 129 -10.03 4.55 -19.81
C GLU A 129 -11.41 5.23 -19.84
N ALA A 130 -12.21 5.01 -20.89
CA ALA A 130 -13.56 5.54 -21.00
C ALA A 130 -14.51 4.95 -19.96
N GLU A 131 -14.38 3.65 -19.68
CA GLU A 131 -15.15 2.99 -18.61
C GLU A 131 -14.76 3.54 -17.24
N ALA A 132 -13.49 3.68 -16.96
CA ALA A 132 -12.98 4.26 -15.73
C ALA A 132 -13.51 5.69 -15.50
N ILE A 133 -13.43 6.56 -16.51
CA ILE A 133 -14.00 7.92 -16.48
C ILE A 133 -15.50 7.92 -16.20
N ASN A 134 -16.24 6.95 -16.73
CA ASN A 134 -17.68 6.86 -16.49
C ASN A 134 -18.00 6.36 -15.08
N VAL A 135 -17.21 5.43 -14.55
CA VAL A 135 -17.31 5.00 -13.13
C VAL A 135 -17.04 6.19 -12.20
N GLU A 136 -15.98 6.96 -12.44
CA GLU A 136 -15.67 8.18 -11.68
C GLU A 136 -16.80 9.21 -11.77
N ARG A 137 -17.30 9.48 -12.99
CA ARG A 137 -18.39 10.41 -13.23
C ARG A 137 -19.68 10.04 -12.49
N SER A 138 -20.00 8.74 -12.41
CA SER A 138 -21.21 8.23 -11.76
C SER A 138 -21.07 8.02 -10.27
N ALA A 139 -19.85 7.99 -9.76
CA ALA A 139 -19.59 7.79 -8.32
C ALA A 139 -20.25 8.85 -7.45
N ASP A 140 -20.68 8.45 -6.27
CA ASP A 140 -21.30 9.31 -5.28
C ASP A 140 -20.29 9.95 -4.31
N ASN A 141 -19.05 9.43 -4.27
CA ASN A 141 -17.89 9.97 -3.55
C ASN A 141 -16.83 10.49 -4.53
N ILE A 142 -15.67 10.90 -4.01
CA ILE A 142 -14.50 11.24 -4.81
C ILE A 142 -13.72 9.95 -5.06
N LEU A 143 -13.85 9.43 -6.26
CA LEU A 143 -13.29 8.15 -6.72
C LEU A 143 -12.34 8.36 -7.89
N GLN A 144 -11.19 7.68 -7.86
CA GLN A 144 -10.29 7.53 -9.00
C GLN A 144 -10.20 6.05 -9.38
N VAL A 145 -10.24 5.76 -10.67
CA VAL A 145 -10.23 4.38 -11.19
C VAL A 145 -9.06 4.19 -12.14
N LEU A 146 -8.25 3.18 -11.87
CA LEU A 146 -7.13 2.78 -12.71
C LEU A 146 -7.43 1.41 -13.34
N PRO A 147 -7.84 1.35 -14.63
CA PRO A 147 -8.17 0.09 -15.29
C PRO A 147 -6.92 -0.71 -15.67
N SER A 148 -7.05 -2.02 -15.82
CA SER A 148 -5.95 -2.94 -16.17
C SER A 148 -5.21 -2.57 -17.45
N GLU A 149 -5.89 -1.98 -18.43
CA GLU A 149 -5.32 -1.53 -19.70
C GLU A 149 -4.33 -0.37 -19.49
N VAL A 150 -4.61 0.54 -18.54
CA VAL A 150 -3.71 1.63 -18.16
C VAL A 150 -2.56 1.08 -17.30
N ILE A 151 -2.84 0.18 -16.35
CA ILE A 151 -1.81 -0.50 -15.54
C ILE A 151 -0.75 -1.12 -16.46
N ARG A 152 -1.16 -1.83 -17.51
CA ARG A 152 -0.27 -2.51 -18.46
C ARG A 152 0.39 -1.60 -19.50
N SER A 153 0.04 -0.32 -19.56
CA SER A 153 0.56 0.61 -20.54
C SER A 153 1.89 1.26 -20.19
N LEU A 154 2.32 1.13 -18.96
CA LEU A 154 3.65 1.50 -18.43
C LEU A 154 4.22 0.33 -17.62
N PRO A 155 5.54 0.19 -17.54
CA PRO A 155 6.13 -0.83 -16.69
C PRO A 155 5.83 -0.54 -15.22
N ASN A 156 5.39 -1.55 -14.49
CA ASN A 156 5.16 -1.48 -13.06
C ASN A 156 5.76 -2.73 -12.44
N ALA A 157 6.70 -2.56 -11.53
CA ALA A 157 7.32 -3.69 -10.85
C ALA A 157 6.31 -4.48 -10.00
N ASN A 158 5.29 -3.76 -9.47
CA ASN A 158 4.24 -4.33 -8.62
C ASN A 158 2.99 -3.42 -8.59
N MET A 159 2.02 -3.74 -7.74
CA MET A 159 0.77 -2.98 -7.63
C MET A 159 0.98 -1.57 -7.05
N ALA A 160 1.94 -1.36 -6.13
CA ALA A 160 2.22 -0.02 -5.61
C ALA A 160 2.68 0.94 -6.72
N ASP A 161 3.59 0.51 -7.60
CA ASP A 161 4.08 1.35 -8.69
C ASP A 161 2.96 1.75 -9.66
N ALA A 162 1.99 0.86 -9.89
CA ALA A 162 0.80 1.20 -10.66
C ALA A 162 -0.05 2.27 -9.96
N LEU A 163 -0.28 2.13 -8.65
CA LEU A 163 -1.04 3.08 -7.83
C LEU A 163 -0.39 4.47 -7.73
N GLY A 164 0.94 4.54 -7.71
CA GLY A 164 1.68 5.80 -7.69
C GLY A 164 1.45 6.71 -8.89
N ARG A 165 0.75 6.23 -9.92
CA ARG A 165 0.38 7.03 -11.11
C ARG A 165 -0.97 7.73 -10.98
N ILE A 166 -1.74 7.43 -9.93
CA ILE A 166 -3.02 8.06 -9.61
C ILE A 166 -2.79 9.46 -9.01
N PRO A 167 -3.64 10.46 -9.31
CA PRO A 167 -3.53 11.80 -8.72
C PRO A 167 -3.47 11.80 -7.20
N SER A 168 -2.49 12.50 -6.61
CA SER A 168 -2.26 12.61 -5.16
C SER A 168 -2.07 11.27 -4.44
N VAL A 169 -1.56 10.28 -5.15
CA VAL A 169 -1.05 9.03 -4.59
C VAL A 169 0.47 9.04 -4.70
N THR A 170 1.14 8.93 -3.55
CA THR A 170 2.59 8.82 -3.45
C THR A 170 2.98 7.46 -2.88
N LEU A 171 4.25 7.09 -3.00
CA LEU A 171 4.74 5.78 -2.59
C LEU A 171 5.86 5.91 -1.56
N GLU A 172 5.77 5.10 -0.54
CA GLU A 172 6.94 4.72 0.23
C GLU A 172 7.60 3.54 -0.49
N ARG A 173 8.91 3.66 -0.76
CA ARG A 173 9.67 2.66 -1.52
C ARG A 173 10.54 1.84 -0.58
N ASP A 174 10.85 0.64 -1.01
CA ASP A 174 11.79 -0.27 -0.37
C ASP A 174 12.54 -1.04 -1.45
N GLU A 175 13.87 -0.99 -1.39
CA GLU A 175 14.73 -1.65 -2.37
C GLU A 175 14.36 -1.31 -3.84
N GLY A 176 14.06 -0.03 -4.12
CA GLY A 176 13.76 0.50 -5.45
C GLY A 176 12.36 0.22 -6.00
N GLU A 177 11.53 -0.49 -5.26
CA GLU A 177 10.14 -0.74 -5.63
C GLU A 177 9.17 -0.01 -4.69
N GLY A 178 7.98 0.35 -5.18
CA GLY A 178 6.92 0.83 -4.32
C GLY A 178 6.48 -0.27 -3.35
N LYS A 179 6.42 0.04 -2.07
CA LYS A 179 6.02 -0.88 -1.00
C LYS A 179 4.66 -0.53 -0.42
N TYR A 180 4.50 0.72 0.02
CA TYR A 180 3.28 1.23 0.61
C TYR A 180 2.73 2.40 -0.19
N VAL A 181 1.43 2.59 -0.09
CA VAL A 181 0.67 3.63 -0.77
C VAL A 181 0.20 4.69 0.21
N GLN A 182 0.39 5.94 -0.16
CA GLN A 182 0.00 7.12 0.60
C GLN A 182 -1.00 7.92 -0.22
N VAL A 183 -2.19 8.14 0.30
CA VAL A 183 -3.22 8.95 -0.38
C VAL A 183 -3.23 10.34 0.23
N ARG A 184 -3.06 11.39 -0.60
CA ARG A 184 -3.06 12.80 -0.16
C ARG A 184 -2.02 13.12 0.92
N GLY A 185 -0.85 12.48 0.86
CA GLY A 185 0.23 12.72 1.82
C GLY A 185 -0.02 12.21 3.23
N THR A 186 -1.02 11.35 3.44
CA THR A 186 -1.22 10.66 4.73
C THR A 186 -0.26 9.50 4.88
N GLU A 187 0.09 9.13 6.11
CA GLU A 187 0.86 7.92 6.37
C GLU A 187 0.17 6.68 5.80
N PRO A 188 0.92 5.66 5.33
CA PRO A 188 0.33 4.44 4.73
C PRO A 188 -0.68 3.73 5.64
N ARG A 189 -0.48 3.74 6.97
CA ARG A 189 -1.39 3.12 7.95
C ARG A 189 -2.78 3.78 8.00
N LEU A 190 -2.90 5.02 7.51
CA LEU A 190 -4.17 5.74 7.41
C LEU A 190 -4.96 5.41 6.14
N THR A 191 -4.43 4.53 5.28
CA THR A 191 -5.09 4.09 4.03
C THR A 191 -5.61 2.66 4.17
N ASN A 192 -6.90 2.46 3.98
CA ASN A 192 -7.51 1.14 3.96
C ASN A 192 -7.25 0.42 2.62
N THR A 193 -7.09 -0.90 2.66
CA THR A 193 -6.94 -1.72 1.46
C THR A 193 -7.90 -2.89 1.46
N THR A 194 -8.63 -3.03 0.36
CA THR A 194 -9.61 -4.11 0.18
C THR A 194 -9.41 -4.82 -1.16
N VAL A 195 -9.89 -6.06 -1.24
CA VAL A 195 -10.08 -6.80 -2.49
C VAL A 195 -11.57 -7.10 -2.62
N ASN A 196 -12.21 -6.59 -3.66
CA ASN A 196 -13.66 -6.71 -3.87
C ASN A 196 -14.48 -6.25 -2.64
N GLY A 197 -14.01 -5.23 -1.89
CA GLY A 197 -14.66 -4.70 -0.68
C GLY A 197 -14.29 -5.40 0.63
N VAL A 198 -13.48 -6.47 0.59
CA VAL A 198 -13.03 -7.21 1.78
C VAL A 198 -11.63 -6.78 2.19
N ASN A 199 -11.45 -6.41 3.46
CA ASN A 199 -10.17 -5.95 3.98
C ASN A 199 -9.09 -7.02 3.86
N LEU A 200 -7.94 -6.64 3.29
CA LEU A 200 -6.73 -7.44 3.30
C LEU A 200 -6.00 -7.27 4.64
N PRO A 201 -5.47 -8.35 5.23
CA PRO A 201 -4.60 -8.27 6.40
C PRO A 201 -3.16 -7.92 6.03
N SER A 202 -2.48 -7.15 6.90
CA SER A 202 -1.05 -6.92 6.78
C SER A 202 -0.26 -8.19 7.08
N PRO A 203 0.71 -8.58 6.23
CA PRO A 203 1.61 -9.69 6.53
C PRO A 203 2.62 -9.33 7.62
N GLU A 204 3.02 -8.07 7.72
CA GLU A 204 4.01 -7.63 8.72
C GLU A 204 3.42 -7.63 10.13
N PRO A 205 4.16 -8.11 11.16
CA PRO A 205 3.61 -8.32 12.49
C PRO A 205 3.19 -7.02 13.19
N GLY A 206 4.00 -5.97 13.12
CA GLY A 206 3.84 -4.74 13.89
C GLY A 206 2.86 -3.72 13.33
N VAL A 207 2.42 -3.84 12.06
CA VAL A 207 1.70 -2.78 11.35
C VAL A 207 0.41 -3.28 10.69
N ARG A 208 -0.50 -2.34 10.34
CA ARG A 208 -1.76 -2.61 9.63
C ARG A 208 -1.69 -2.34 8.14
N GLN A 209 -0.76 -1.53 7.69
CA GLN A 209 -0.61 -1.16 6.28
C GLN A 209 -0.29 -2.37 5.40
N ILE A 210 -0.84 -2.37 4.19
CA ILE A 210 -0.66 -3.48 3.25
C ILE A 210 0.60 -3.29 2.43
N LYS A 211 1.35 -4.37 2.31
CA LYS A 211 2.56 -4.47 1.50
C LYS A 211 2.18 -4.74 0.05
N PHE A 212 2.00 -3.68 -0.75
CA PHE A 212 1.57 -3.77 -2.15
C PHE A 212 2.63 -4.35 -3.09
N ASP A 213 3.91 -4.34 -2.68
CA ASP A 213 4.99 -4.99 -3.43
C ASP A 213 4.84 -6.52 -3.47
N ALA A 214 4.03 -7.10 -2.57
CA ALA A 214 3.68 -8.52 -2.62
C ALA A 214 2.59 -8.84 -3.65
N ILE A 215 1.91 -7.86 -4.26
CA ILE A 215 0.76 -8.06 -5.14
C ILE A 215 1.15 -7.74 -6.59
N PRO A 216 1.11 -8.73 -7.52
CA PRO A 216 1.32 -8.47 -8.94
C PRO A 216 0.24 -7.55 -9.52
N ALA A 217 0.64 -6.59 -10.36
CA ALA A 217 -0.27 -5.63 -10.95
C ALA A 217 -1.26 -6.23 -11.97
N ASP A 218 -0.92 -7.35 -12.58
CA ASP A 218 -1.66 -7.96 -13.71
C ASP A 218 -2.88 -8.80 -13.34
N ILE A 219 -3.05 -9.15 -12.05
CA ILE A 219 -4.13 -10.05 -11.59
C ILE A 219 -5.46 -9.35 -11.33
N VAL A 220 -5.50 -8.01 -11.37
CA VAL A 220 -6.72 -7.21 -11.14
C VAL A 220 -7.31 -6.70 -12.45
N GLN A 221 -8.60 -6.36 -12.44
CA GLN A 221 -9.29 -5.68 -13.53
C GLN A 221 -9.11 -4.18 -13.45
N GLU A 222 -9.30 -3.63 -12.27
CA GLU A 222 -9.15 -2.21 -12.00
C GLU A 222 -8.79 -1.99 -10.53
N VAL A 223 -8.22 -0.84 -10.25
CA VAL A 223 -8.03 -0.34 -8.88
C VAL A 223 -8.89 0.90 -8.70
N GLN A 224 -9.67 0.89 -7.63
CA GLN A 224 -10.53 1.99 -7.23
C GLN A 224 -9.93 2.67 -5.99
N VAL A 225 -9.61 3.96 -6.07
CA VAL A 225 -9.13 4.75 -4.94
C VAL A 225 -10.21 5.75 -4.53
N SER A 226 -10.90 5.44 -3.44
CA SER A 226 -11.87 6.34 -2.82
C SER A 226 -11.13 7.30 -1.89
N LYS A 227 -11.12 8.58 -2.23
CA LYS A 227 -10.44 9.62 -1.44
C LYS A 227 -11.31 10.12 -0.27
N THR A 228 -12.61 9.83 -0.32
CA THR A 228 -13.59 10.11 0.73
C THR A 228 -14.45 8.88 0.99
N LEU A 229 -14.84 8.66 2.24
CA LEU A 229 -15.63 7.50 2.64
C LEU A 229 -17.13 7.82 2.65
N LEU A 230 -17.96 6.87 2.24
CA LEU A 230 -19.40 6.88 2.43
C LEU A 230 -19.77 5.96 3.61
N ALA A 231 -20.98 6.11 4.16
CA ALA A 231 -21.43 5.33 5.31
C ALA A 231 -21.48 3.81 5.05
N ASN A 232 -21.68 3.39 3.80
CA ASN A 232 -21.68 1.97 3.40
C ASN A 232 -20.27 1.37 3.22
N MET A 233 -19.21 2.18 3.32
CA MET A 233 -17.79 1.73 3.29
C MET A 233 -17.29 1.49 4.71
N ASP A 234 -16.24 0.69 4.88
CA ASP A 234 -15.55 0.54 6.16
C ASP A 234 -15.03 1.88 6.65
N GLY A 235 -15.10 2.10 7.96
CA GLY A 235 -14.63 3.35 8.59
C GLY A 235 -13.11 3.51 8.56
N ASP A 236 -12.35 2.43 8.35
CA ASP A 236 -10.90 2.48 8.19
C ASP A 236 -10.53 3.31 6.94
N GLY A 237 -9.60 4.25 7.09
CA GLY A 237 -9.07 5.00 5.96
C GLY A 237 -9.25 6.51 6.01
N ILE A 238 -8.66 7.18 7.00
CA ILE A 238 -8.59 8.67 7.06
C ILE A 238 -7.95 9.22 5.76
N GLY A 239 -6.92 8.53 5.22
CA GLY A 239 -6.29 8.90 3.95
C GLY A 239 -7.20 8.62 2.75
N GLY A 240 -7.91 7.51 2.80
CA GLY A 240 -8.75 6.99 1.74
C GLY A 240 -8.81 5.46 1.75
N SER A 241 -9.47 4.87 0.76
CA SER A 241 -9.58 3.42 0.61
C SER A 241 -9.18 2.98 -0.79
N VAL A 242 -8.30 1.99 -0.89
CA VAL A 242 -7.86 1.34 -2.14
C VAL A 242 -8.57 0.00 -2.26
N ASN A 243 -9.36 -0.19 -3.31
CA ASN A 243 -10.06 -1.43 -3.60
C ASN A 243 -9.53 -2.07 -4.89
N LEU A 244 -8.97 -3.26 -4.77
CA LEU A 244 -8.51 -4.08 -5.88
C LEU A 244 -9.70 -4.91 -6.39
N VAL A 245 -10.15 -4.64 -7.62
CA VAL A 245 -11.29 -5.35 -8.22
C VAL A 245 -10.78 -6.47 -9.11
N THR A 246 -11.22 -7.69 -8.84
CA THR A 246 -10.84 -8.86 -9.66
C THR A 246 -11.69 -8.95 -10.94
N LYS A 247 -11.10 -9.53 -11.98
CA LYS A 247 -11.78 -9.72 -13.28
C LYS A 247 -12.96 -10.66 -13.14
N MET A 248 -14.03 -10.38 -13.90
CA MET A 248 -15.20 -11.26 -14.04
C MET A 248 -15.28 -11.88 -15.43
N ALA A 249 -15.98 -13.03 -15.50
CA ALA A 249 -16.19 -13.70 -16.77
C ALA A 249 -17.16 -12.91 -17.66
N GLU A 250 -16.74 -12.67 -18.90
CA GLU A 250 -17.55 -12.04 -19.96
C GLU A 250 -18.27 -13.10 -20.80
N ASP A 251 -19.24 -12.66 -21.59
CA ASP A 251 -19.96 -13.53 -22.51
C ASP A 251 -19.10 -14.09 -23.64
N LEU A 252 -18.09 -13.32 -24.06
CA LEU A 252 -17.06 -13.75 -24.99
C LEU A 252 -15.86 -14.34 -24.22
N PRO A 253 -15.14 -15.30 -24.82
CA PRO A 253 -13.95 -15.84 -24.19
C PRO A 253 -12.90 -14.75 -23.97
N SER A 254 -12.46 -14.59 -22.71
CA SER A 254 -11.32 -13.75 -22.32
C SER A 254 -10.07 -14.62 -22.28
N ILE A 255 -9.16 -14.46 -23.24
CA ILE A 255 -7.89 -15.17 -23.30
C ILE A 255 -6.79 -14.13 -23.49
N SER A 256 -5.81 -14.12 -22.58
CA SER A 256 -4.57 -13.36 -22.77
C SER A 256 -3.38 -14.09 -22.20
N LEU A 257 -2.26 -14.02 -22.89
CA LEU A 257 -0.96 -14.57 -22.46
C LEU A 257 0.10 -13.49 -22.67
N SER A 258 1.01 -13.33 -21.71
CA SER A 258 2.17 -12.43 -21.85
C SER A 258 3.41 -13.12 -21.34
N SER A 259 4.52 -12.95 -22.06
CA SER A 259 5.83 -13.44 -21.67
C SER A 259 6.86 -12.36 -21.96
N MET A 260 7.56 -11.92 -20.92
CA MET A 260 8.60 -10.89 -20.98
C MET A 260 9.90 -11.44 -20.45
N GLY A 261 11.01 -10.99 -21.02
CA GLY A 261 12.35 -11.25 -20.49
C GLY A 261 13.17 -9.97 -20.50
N GLY A 262 14.05 -9.79 -19.53
CA GLY A 262 14.76 -8.54 -19.38
C GLY A 262 16.08 -8.64 -18.61
N TYR A 263 16.65 -7.47 -18.40
CA TYR A 263 17.99 -7.32 -17.85
C TYR A 263 18.10 -6.02 -17.04
N THR A 264 18.74 -6.11 -15.88
CA THR A 264 19.15 -4.98 -15.05
C THR A 264 20.68 -4.97 -14.99
N SER A 265 21.31 -3.80 -15.23
CA SER A 265 22.77 -3.69 -15.37
C SER A 265 23.57 -3.75 -14.05
N ILE A 266 22.90 -3.95 -12.91
CA ILE A 266 23.53 -4.03 -11.59
C ILE A 266 24.30 -5.36 -11.40
N ILE A 267 25.39 -5.35 -10.63
CA ILE A 267 26.21 -6.55 -10.28
C ILE A 267 26.57 -7.37 -11.54
N ASN A 268 27.16 -6.71 -12.55
CA ASN A 268 27.56 -7.33 -13.82
C ASN A 268 26.38 -7.97 -14.61
N GLY A 269 25.14 -7.59 -14.29
CA GLY A 269 23.95 -8.02 -15.00
C GLY A 269 23.08 -9.01 -14.26
N ARG A 270 21.80 -8.68 -14.16
CA ARG A 270 20.77 -9.52 -13.55
C ARG A 270 19.63 -9.71 -14.54
N SER A 271 19.14 -10.92 -14.66
CA SER A 271 18.01 -11.24 -15.55
C SER A 271 16.67 -11.11 -14.84
N LEU A 272 15.62 -10.81 -15.61
CA LEU A 272 14.24 -10.89 -15.14
C LEU A 272 13.36 -11.67 -16.13
N THR A 273 12.28 -12.23 -15.65
CA THR A 273 11.20 -12.78 -16.48
C THR A 273 9.85 -12.53 -15.84
N GLU A 274 8.84 -12.27 -16.67
CA GLU A 274 7.47 -12.05 -16.26
C GLU A 274 6.53 -12.86 -17.14
N GLN A 275 5.61 -13.60 -16.52
CA GLN A 275 4.64 -14.44 -17.20
C GLN A 275 3.25 -14.12 -16.68
N THR A 276 2.29 -13.83 -17.56
CA THR A 276 0.91 -13.61 -17.16
C THR A 276 -0.06 -14.35 -18.06
N PHE A 277 -1.18 -14.78 -17.48
CA PHE A 277 -2.28 -15.36 -18.25
C PHE A 277 -3.65 -14.92 -17.70
N THR A 278 -4.63 -14.91 -18.56
CA THR A 278 -6.06 -14.79 -18.19
C THR A 278 -6.86 -15.73 -19.07
N LEU A 279 -7.73 -16.53 -18.46
CA LEU A 279 -8.63 -17.46 -19.13
C LEU A 279 -10.02 -17.31 -18.53
N GLY A 280 -11.02 -17.03 -19.33
CA GLY A 280 -12.37 -16.89 -18.81
C GLY A 280 -13.45 -17.01 -19.89
N LYS A 281 -14.63 -17.41 -19.48
CA LYS A 281 -15.79 -17.55 -20.35
C LYS A 281 -17.07 -17.77 -19.55
N ARG A 282 -18.23 -17.43 -20.12
CA ARG A 282 -19.52 -17.89 -19.66
C ARG A 282 -19.95 -19.16 -20.39
N PHE A 283 -20.54 -20.09 -19.65
CA PHE A 283 -20.91 -21.42 -20.09
C PHE A 283 -22.44 -21.61 -20.09
N GLY A 284 -22.88 -22.61 -20.86
CA GLY A 284 -24.29 -22.95 -21.03
C GLY A 284 -24.97 -22.10 -22.12
N ARG A 285 -26.17 -22.58 -22.56
CA ARG A 285 -26.95 -21.92 -23.64
C ARG A 285 -27.39 -20.50 -23.22
N GLU A 286 -27.72 -20.32 -21.94
CA GLU A 286 -28.16 -19.03 -21.35
C GLU A 286 -27.00 -18.25 -20.71
N LYS A 287 -25.75 -18.74 -20.86
CA LYS A 287 -24.53 -18.11 -20.30
C LYS A 287 -24.63 -17.78 -18.79
N LYS A 288 -25.37 -18.62 -18.03
CA LYS A 288 -25.60 -18.38 -16.61
C LYS A 288 -24.35 -18.58 -15.76
N PHE A 289 -23.53 -19.59 -16.06
CA PHE A 289 -22.31 -19.87 -15.31
C PHE A 289 -21.13 -19.14 -15.92
N GLY A 290 -20.50 -18.23 -15.15
CA GLY A 290 -19.28 -17.54 -15.48
C GLY A 290 -18.09 -18.12 -14.72
N PHE A 291 -16.96 -18.32 -15.38
CA PHE A 291 -15.71 -18.70 -14.74
C PHE A 291 -14.55 -17.92 -15.40
N LEU A 292 -13.74 -17.30 -14.57
CA LEU A 292 -12.50 -16.64 -15.00
C LEU A 292 -11.40 -16.90 -13.99
N ILE A 293 -10.21 -17.16 -14.50
CA ILE A 293 -8.97 -17.28 -13.75
C ILE A 293 -7.86 -16.51 -14.44
N GLY A 294 -7.07 -15.78 -13.69
CA GLY A 294 -5.88 -15.11 -14.14
C GLY A 294 -4.72 -15.34 -13.18
N GLY A 295 -3.53 -15.40 -13.71
CA GLY A 295 -2.33 -15.58 -12.92
C GLY A 295 -1.16 -14.78 -13.46
N SER A 296 -0.21 -14.52 -12.58
CA SER A 296 1.04 -13.83 -12.86
C SER A 296 2.16 -14.52 -12.10
N TRP A 297 3.32 -14.61 -12.73
CA TRP A 297 4.57 -15.01 -12.10
C TRP A 297 5.69 -14.13 -12.63
N ASP A 298 6.45 -13.55 -11.71
CA ASP A 298 7.69 -12.84 -12.02
C ASP A 298 8.85 -13.40 -11.21
N TRP A 299 10.02 -13.33 -11.81
CA TRP A 299 11.29 -13.61 -11.18
C TRP A 299 12.29 -12.54 -11.62
N ASN A 300 12.84 -11.80 -10.67
CA ASN A 300 13.63 -10.62 -10.92
C ASN A 300 14.93 -10.65 -10.11
N GLY A 301 16.05 -10.82 -10.78
CA GLY A 301 17.38 -10.69 -10.20
C GLY A 301 17.70 -9.22 -9.97
N ARG A 302 18.01 -8.85 -8.73
CA ARG A 302 18.26 -7.48 -8.29
C ARG A 302 19.55 -7.35 -7.51
N GLY A 303 19.95 -6.13 -7.32
CA GLY A 303 21.02 -5.69 -6.44
C GLY A 303 20.77 -4.29 -5.95
N ILE A 304 21.50 -3.89 -4.95
CA ILE A 304 21.51 -2.52 -4.43
C ILE A 304 22.96 -2.12 -4.22
N ASP A 305 23.33 -0.97 -4.76
CA ASP A 305 24.54 -0.26 -4.38
C ASP A 305 24.16 0.72 -3.28
N ASP A 306 24.56 0.44 -2.03
CA ASP A 306 24.11 1.16 -0.84
C ASP A 306 25.28 1.68 -0.01
N LEU A 307 25.19 2.94 0.36
CA LEU A 307 26.12 3.59 1.28
C LEU A 307 25.31 4.21 2.43
N GLU A 308 25.58 3.78 3.64
CA GLU A 308 24.98 4.31 4.87
C GLU A 308 26.08 4.90 5.76
N PRO A 309 26.35 6.20 5.71
CA PRO A 309 27.20 6.83 6.70
C PRO A 309 26.58 6.72 8.08
N VAL A 310 27.38 6.29 9.04
CA VAL A 310 26.91 6.13 10.44
C VAL A 310 26.59 7.53 11.01
N PRO A 311 25.32 7.81 11.36
CA PRO A 311 24.93 9.15 11.81
C PRO A 311 25.42 9.41 13.23
N ASP A 312 25.85 10.65 13.47
CA ASP A 312 26.17 11.18 14.81
C ASP A 312 25.88 12.67 14.87
N ILE A 313 26.11 13.28 16.01
CA ILE A 313 26.01 14.71 16.22
C ILE A 313 27.38 15.23 16.65
N ALA A 314 27.85 16.23 15.93
CA ALA A 314 29.12 16.89 16.25
C ALA A 314 28.88 18.29 16.78
N MET A 315 29.61 18.67 17.85
CA MET A 315 29.71 20.04 18.33
C MET A 315 30.92 20.70 17.69
N PHE A 316 30.71 21.83 17.04
CA PHE A 316 31.80 22.64 16.46
C PHE A 316 32.43 23.57 17.50
N ALA A 317 33.66 24.04 17.21
CA ALA A 317 34.40 24.94 18.11
C ALA A 317 33.68 26.27 18.45
N ASN A 318 32.72 26.68 17.62
CA ASN A 318 31.87 27.85 17.85
C ASN A 318 30.64 27.54 18.73
N GLY A 319 30.52 26.31 19.26
CA GLY A 319 29.37 25.86 20.05
C GLY A 319 28.15 25.42 19.26
N THR A 320 28.20 25.47 17.92
CA THR A 320 27.08 24.96 17.07
C THR A 320 27.11 23.44 17.05
N THR A 321 25.94 22.82 17.21
CA THR A 321 25.76 21.36 17.10
C THR A 321 25.06 21.04 15.79
N LEU A 322 25.64 20.17 14.98
CA LEU A 322 25.10 19.77 13.68
C LEU A 322 25.14 18.25 13.53
N PRO A 323 24.24 17.67 12.71
CA PRO A 323 24.34 16.28 12.29
C PRO A 323 25.71 15.99 11.66
N TRP A 324 26.29 14.85 12.00
CA TRP A 324 27.59 14.39 11.53
C TRP A 324 27.60 12.90 11.22
N LYS A 325 28.75 12.40 10.76
CA LYS A 325 28.93 10.99 10.39
C LYS A 325 30.20 10.45 11.03
N ASP A 326 30.06 9.40 11.82
CA ASP A 326 31.16 8.74 12.52
C ASP A 326 31.85 7.65 11.73
N GLY A 327 31.24 7.23 10.65
CA GLY A 327 31.76 6.12 9.87
C GLY A 327 31.06 5.94 8.54
N THR A 328 31.37 4.82 7.91
CA THR A 328 30.73 4.35 6.69
C THR A 328 30.29 2.91 6.87
N ASP A 329 29.11 2.59 6.41
CA ASP A 329 28.60 1.25 6.20
C ASP A 329 28.33 1.08 4.71
N ILE A 330 29.19 0.28 4.05
CA ILE A 330 29.15 0.04 2.62
C ILE A 330 28.47 -1.31 2.41
N ARG A 331 27.31 -1.32 1.74
CA ARG A 331 26.47 -2.50 1.59
C ARG A 331 26.27 -2.87 0.14
N GLU A 332 26.54 -4.11 -0.18
CA GLU A 332 26.18 -4.73 -1.45
C GLU A 332 25.08 -5.77 -1.22
N TYR A 333 24.02 -5.68 -2.02
CA TYR A 333 22.94 -6.65 -1.99
C TYR A 333 22.90 -7.42 -3.31
N GLU A 334 22.87 -8.72 -3.23
CA GLU A 334 22.59 -9.60 -4.37
C GLU A 334 21.43 -10.51 -4.02
N TYR A 335 20.27 -10.29 -4.62
CA TYR A 335 19.07 -11.02 -4.29
C TYR A 335 18.16 -11.25 -5.50
N PHE A 336 17.17 -12.13 -5.32
CA PHE A 336 16.10 -12.42 -6.25
C PHE A 336 14.76 -12.08 -5.60
N ARG A 337 13.92 -11.38 -6.32
CA ARG A 337 12.51 -11.24 -5.99
C ARG A 337 11.69 -12.12 -6.90
N SER A 338 10.78 -12.88 -6.33
CA SER A 338 9.82 -13.67 -7.07
C SER A 338 8.43 -13.44 -6.50
N ARG A 339 7.49 -13.20 -7.39
CA ARG A 339 6.06 -13.10 -7.05
C ARG A 339 5.30 -14.07 -7.91
N TRP A 340 4.29 -14.68 -7.34
CA TRP A 340 3.26 -15.31 -8.11
C TRP A 340 1.90 -14.97 -7.53
N GLY A 341 0.91 -14.80 -8.39
CA GLY A 341 -0.43 -14.44 -7.98
C GLY A 341 -1.45 -15.18 -8.81
N LEU A 342 -2.56 -15.52 -8.17
CA LEU A 342 -3.72 -16.14 -8.79
C LEU A 342 -4.98 -15.43 -8.33
N ALA A 343 -5.79 -14.96 -9.27
CA ALA A 343 -7.07 -14.36 -8.97
C ALA A 343 -8.15 -14.90 -9.92
N GLY A 344 -9.39 -14.93 -9.45
CA GLY A 344 -10.47 -15.38 -10.30
C GLY A 344 -11.85 -15.21 -9.69
N THR A 345 -12.83 -15.56 -10.50
CA THR A 345 -14.24 -15.46 -10.16
C THR A 345 -15.00 -16.64 -10.77
N ALA A 346 -15.85 -17.25 -9.97
CA ALA A 346 -16.93 -18.13 -10.44
C ALA A 346 -18.26 -17.50 -10.05
N ASP A 347 -19.15 -17.28 -11.02
CA ASP A 347 -20.45 -16.69 -10.74
C ASP A 347 -21.57 -17.44 -11.43
N TYR A 348 -22.75 -17.41 -10.83
CA TYR A 348 -23.96 -17.99 -11.38
C TYR A 348 -25.10 -16.98 -11.37
N ARG A 349 -25.63 -16.65 -12.54
CA ARG A 349 -26.83 -15.81 -12.70
C ARG A 349 -28.07 -16.68 -12.44
N ILE A 350 -28.75 -16.44 -11.31
CA ILE A 350 -29.95 -17.17 -10.91
C ILE A 350 -31.12 -16.68 -11.77
N ALA A 351 -31.27 -15.37 -11.87
CA ALA A 351 -32.27 -14.66 -12.63
C ALA A 351 -31.70 -13.30 -13.07
N ASP A 352 -32.48 -12.55 -13.87
CA ASP A 352 -32.10 -11.18 -14.24
C ASP A 352 -31.94 -10.35 -12.96
N GLY A 353 -30.76 -9.75 -12.80
CA GLY A 353 -30.41 -8.96 -11.61
C GLY A 353 -30.09 -9.78 -10.35
N SER A 354 -30.06 -11.12 -10.41
CA SER A 354 -29.74 -11.97 -9.25
C SER A 354 -28.60 -12.92 -9.54
N SER A 355 -27.52 -12.84 -8.75
CA SER A 355 -26.35 -13.69 -8.92
C SER A 355 -25.72 -14.09 -7.57
N ILE A 356 -25.07 -15.23 -7.59
CA ILE A 356 -24.17 -15.69 -6.54
C ILE A 356 -22.78 -15.76 -7.14
N TYR A 357 -21.75 -15.41 -6.36
CA TYR A 357 -20.37 -15.41 -6.82
C TYR A 357 -19.42 -15.92 -5.75
N LEU A 358 -18.35 -16.55 -6.23
CA LEU A 358 -17.14 -16.87 -5.48
C LEU A 358 -15.98 -16.13 -6.12
N ARG A 359 -15.29 -15.27 -5.35
CA ARG A 359 -14.14 -14.50 -5.79
C ARG A 359 -12.95 -14.86 -4.93
N TRP A 360 -11.77 -14.97 -5.54
CA TRP A 360 -10.53 -15.23 -4.83
C TRP A 360 -9.38 -14.44 -5.42
N LEU A 361 -8.46 -14.12 -4.56
CA LEU A 361 -7.14 -13.60 -4.89
C LEU A 361 -6.16 -14.23 -3.92
N TYR A 362 -5.03 -14.69 -4.43
CA TYR A 362 -3.89 -15.11 -3.63
C TYR A 362 -2.61 -14.62 -4.30
N SER A 363 -1.67 -14.14 -3.50
CA SER A 363 -0.36 -13.71 -3.94
C SER A 363 0.70 -14.15 -2.93
N ASP A 364 1.86 -14.55 -3.44
CA ASP A 364 3.03 -14.97 -2.69
C ASP A 364 4.27 -14.23 -3.20
N PHE A 365 5.06 -13.70 -2.30
CA PHE A 365 6.25 -12.90 -2.55
C PHE A 365 7.43 -13.47 -1.77
N LYS A 366 8.52 -13.71 -2.48
CA LYS A 366 9.80 -14.15 -1.91
C LYS A 366 10.92 -13.21 -2.29
N ASN A 367 11.72 -12.86 -1.30
CA ASN A 367 12.93 -12.09 -1.50
C ASN A 367 14.10 -12.90 -0.92
N TYR A 368 14.94 -13.50 -1.78
CA TYR A 368 16.00 -14.39 -1.36
C TYR A 368 17.37 -13.88 -1.84
N GLY A 369 18.30 -13.67 -0.91
CA GLY A 369 19.65 -13.26 -1.28
C GLY A 369 20.51 -12.83 -0.11
N ASN A 370 21.73 -12.40 -0.46
CA ASN A 370 22.72 -11.97 0.50
C ASN A 370 22.83 -10.45 0.54
N ARG A 371 23.13 -9.93 1.73
CA ARG A 371 23.67 -8.59 1.95
C ARG A 371 25.05 -8.75 2.57
N TRP A 372 26.01 -8.03 2.05
CA TRP A 372 27.33 -7.89 2.63
C TRP A 372 27.53 -6.44 3.04
N ALA A 373 28.00 -6.22 4.26
CA ALA A 373 28.22 -4.91 4.80
C ALA A 373 29.62 -4.81 5.40
N TYR A 374 30.35 -3.79 4.98
CA TYR A 374 31.63 -3.41 5.56
C TYR A 374 31.44 -2.09 6.30
N THR A 375 31.56 -2.14 7.62
CA THR A 375 31.37 -1.00 8.49
C THR A 375 32.70 -0.54 9.05
N LEU A 376 33.00 0.74 8.92
CA LEU A 376 34.11 1.41 9.55
C LEU A 376 33.56 2.53 10.42
N VAL A 377 33.67 2.40 11.74
CA VAL A 377 33.17 3.38 12.71
C VAL A 377 34.33 3.91 13.53
N ASP A 378 34.34 5.23 13.80
CA ASP A 378 35.25 5.85 14.75
C ASP A 378 34.85 5.46 16.18
N ASN A 379 35.71 4.70 16.85
CA ASN A 379 35.51 4.24 18.21
C ASN A 379 36.07 5.19 19.27
N THR A 380 36.36 6.43 18.93
CA THR A 380 36.95 7.39 19.88
C THR A 380 35.86 7.88 20.86
N PRO A 381 35.95 7.59 22.16
CA PRO A 381 34.92 8.04 23.11
C PRO A 381 35.03 9.56 23.37
N GLY A 382 33.88 10.24 23.38
CA GLY A 382 33.76 11.64 23.81
C GLY A 382 32.99 12.55 22.90
N ILE A 383 32.76 13.80 23.36
CA ILE A 383 32.13 14.85 22.54
C ILE A 383 33.10 15.22 21.41
N LYS A 384 32.67 15.04 20.15
CA LYS A 384 33.48 15.34 18.97
C LYS A 384 33.43 16.82 18.67
N VAL A 385 34.53 17.53 18.98
CA VAL A 385 34.71 18.93 18.57
C VAL A 385 35.40 18.92 17.24
N LEU A 386 34.68 19.24 16.16
CA LEU A 386 35.23 19.31 14.81
C LEU A 386 35.76 20.72 14.54
N ASN A 387 37.06 20.80 14.25
CA ASN A 387 37.60 21.98 13.61
C ASN A 387 37.46 21.82 12.08
N PRO A 388 36.79 22.74 11.36
CA PRO A 388 36.66 22.65 9.91
C PRO A 388 37.97 22.46 9.14
N ALA A 389 39.10 22.82 9.73
CA ALA A 389 40.46 22.62 9.18
C ALA A 389 41.04 21.23 9.46
N ASN A 390 40.47 20.45 10.40
CA ASN A 390 40.91 19.12 10.84
C ASN A 390 39.76 18.12 10.87
N VAL A 391 39.09 17.95 9.77
CA VAL A 391 37.98 17.03 9.64
C VAL A 391 38.44 15.58 9.91
N GLY A 392 37.85 14.91 10.88
CA GLY A 392 37.96 13.49 11.07
C GLY A 392 38.65 12.94 12.30
N CYS A 393 38.98 13.80 13.27
CA CYS A 393 39.51 13.30 14.57
C CYS A 393 38.86 14.03 15.73
N SER A 394 38.45 13.29 16.77
CA SER A 394 37.91 13.91 18.00
C SER A 394 38.95 14.68 18.78
N THR A 395 38.54 15.76 19.45
CA THR A 395 39.36 16.38 20.51
C THR A 395 38.96 15.76 21.86
N ASN A 396 39.95 15.53 22.71
CA ASN A 396 39.66 15.15 24.11
C ASN A 396 38.96 16.31 24.84
N ALA A 397 38.38 16.03 26.02
CA ALA A 397 37.69 17.03 26.84
C ALA A 397 38.53 18.25 27.23
N ALA A 398 39.85 18.24 26.97
CA ALA A 398 40.77 19.35 27.20
C ALA A 398 41.04 20.19 25.93
N GLY A 399 40.35 19.94 24.78
CA GLY A 399 40.44 20.72 23.56
C GLY A 399 41.68 20.41 22.69
N PHE A 400 42.36 19.31 22.90
CA PHE A 400 43.51 18.89 22.10
C PHE A 400 43.09 17.96 20.96
N THR A 401 43.48 18.27 19.76
CA THR A 401 43.28 17.41 18.60
C THR A 401 44.15 16.16 18.72
N THR A 402 43.50 14.99 18.86
CA THR A 402 44.25 13.73 18.73
C THR A 402 44.47 13.44 17.26
N THR A 403 45.73 13.24 16.87
CA THR A 403 46.14 12.95 15.49
C THR A 403 45.87 11.48 15.06
N SER A 404 45.35 10.67 15.97
CA SER A 404 45.04 9.24 15.69
C SER A 404 43.58 8.97 15.97
N CYS A 405 42.81 8.82 14.90
CA CYS A 405 41.46 8.23 14.96
C CYS A 405 41.61 6.72 14.80
N THR A 406 41.06 5.94 15.71
CA THR A 406 40.99 4.48 15.58
C THR A 406 39.61 4.09 15.03
N ALA A 407 39.55 3.54 13.84
CA ALA A 407 38.33 2.93 13.36
C ALA A 407 38.29 1.44 13.71
N ALA A 408 37.08 0.95 14.04
CA ALA A 408 36.83 -0.47 14.23
C ALA A 408 36.19 -1.04 12.95
N PRO A 409 36.96 -1.75 12.13
CA PRO A 409 36.41 -2.43 10.97
C PRO A 409 35.59 -3.66 11.39
N SER A 410 34.44 -3.81 10.76
CA SER A 410 33.65 -5.02 10.89
C SER A 410 33.09 -5.43 9.53
N PHE A 411 32.79 -6.72 9.39
CA PHE A 411 32.09 -7.30 8.25
C PHE A 411 30.86 -8.02 8.76
N ASN A 412 29.73 -7.80 8.10
CA ASN A 412 28.49 -8.52 8.38
C ASN A 412 27.95 -9.13 7.08
N THR A 413 27.64 -10.42 7.15
CA THR A 413 26.90 -11.12 6.09
C THR A 413 25.51 -11.46 6.58
N GLN A 414 24.51 -11.21 5.76
CA GLN A 414 23.12 -11.45 6.08
C GLN A 414 22.45 -12.26 4.98
N LEU A 415 21.65 -13.24 5.35
CA LEU A 415 20.74 -13.91 4.44
C LEU A 415 19.32 -13.34 4.64
N ARG A 416 18.76 -12.83 3.58
CA ARG A 416 17.35 -12.40 3.51
C ARG A 416 16.55 -13.50 2.84
N ASN A 417 15.47 -13.92 3.47
CA ASN A 417 14.61 -14.99 2.93
C ASN A 417 13.13 -14.80 3.37
N PRO A 418 12.57 -13.58 3.34
CA PRO A 418 11.16 -13.41 3.68
C PRO A 418 10.27 -14.13 2.65
N ASP A 419 9.26 -14.82 3.18
CA ASP A 419 8.20 -15.49 2.44
C ASP A 419 6.86 -14.89 2.88
N ILE A 420 6.21 -14.14 2.00
CA ILE A 420 5.05 -13.31 2.32
C ILE A 420 3.88 -13.70 1.44
N GLY A 421 2.80 -14.13 2.07
CA GLY A 421 1.57 -14.45 1.37
C GLY A 421 0.40 -13.58 1.79
N VAL A 422 -0.45 -13.21 0.82
CA VAL A 422 -1.69 -12.46 1.04
C VAL A 422 -2.80 -13.07 0.20
N GLY A 423 -3.96 -13.33 0.81
CA GLY A 423 -5.08 -13.91 0.08
C GLY A 423 -6.45 -13.48 0.61
N SER A 424 -7.43 -13.56 -0.27
CA SER A 424 -8.84 -13.27 0.03
C SER A 424 -9.74 -14.25 -0.70
N LEU A 425 -10.76 -14.74 -0.01
CA LEU A 425 -11.84 -15.57 -0.54
C LEU A 425 -13.18 -14.98 -0.13
N VAL A 426 -14.06 -14.74 -1.08
CA VAL A 426 -15.35 -14.09 -0.87
C VAL A 426 -16.45 -14.89 -1.56
N LEU A 427 -17.40 -15.41 -0.78
CA LEU A 427 -18.66 -15.95 -1.27
C LEU A 427 -19.74 -14.91 -1.02
N GLY A 428 -20.47 -14.53 -2.06
CA GLY A 428 -21.50 -13.51 -1.91
C GLY A 428 -22.63 -13.65 -2.92
N GLY A 429 -23.66 -12.85 -2.73
CA GLY A 429 -24.78 -12.73 -3.64
C GLY A 429 -25.32 -11.32 -3.73
N SER A 430 -25.81 -10.98 -4.90
CA SER A 430 -26.49 -9.72 -5.18
C SER A 430 -27.85 -10.06 -5.82
N HIS A 431 -28.92 -9.48 -5.27
CA HIS A 431 -30.28 -9.77 -5.68
C HIS A 431 -31.03 -8.45 -5.89
N LEU A 432 -31.45 -8.21 -7.14
CA LEU A 432 -32.21 -7.03 -7.53
C LEU A 432 -33.67 -7.42 -7.75
N PHE A 433 -34.55 -6.74 -7.07
CA PHE A 433 -36.00 -6.79 -7.27
C PHE A 433 -36.49 -5.42 -7.79
N ALA A 434 -37.74 -5.29 -8.15
CA ALA A 434 -38.25 -4.08 -8.81
C ALA A 434 -37.82 -2.74 -8.17
N THR A 435 -37.88 -2.62 -6.83
CA THR A 435 -37.52 -1.39 -6.09
C THR A 435 -36.54 -1.62 -4.97
N THR A 436 -36.13 -2.86 -4.74
CA THR A 436 -35.27 -3.24 -3.63
C THR A 436 -34.12 -4.11 -4.12
N TRP A 437 -32.95 -3.98 -3.49
CA TRP A 437 -31.84 -4.90 -3.73
C TRP A 437 -31.18 -5.28 -2.43
N TYR A 438 -30.61 -6.48 -2.41
CA TYR A 438 -29.93 -7.05 -1.25
C TYR A 438 -28.59 -7.61 -1.68
N ASN A 439 -27.58 -7.31 -0.87
CA ASN A 439 -26.25 -7.90 -1.02
C ASN A 439 -25.89 -8.61 0.27
N TRP A 440 -25.19 -9.73 0.14
CA TRP A 440 -24.64 -10.45 1.28
C TRP A 440 -23.29 -11.03 0.91
N GLU A 441 -22.39 -11.12 1.87
CA GLU A 441 -21.08 -11.74 1.69
C GLU A 441 -20.59 -12.42 2.96
N VAL A 442 -19.87 -13.52 2.76
CA VAL A 442 -19.04 -14.19 3.76
C VAL A 442 -17.63 -14.22 3.21
N SER A 443 -16.68 -13.78 4.00
CA SER A 443 -15.31 -13.60 3.56
C SER A 443 -14.29 -14.18 4.53
N ALA A 444 -13.18 -14.66 3.96
CA ALA A 444 -11.97 -15.00 4.69
C ALA A 444 -10.78 -14.38 3.98
N SER A 445 -9.99 -13.58 4.69
CA SER A 445 -8.73 -13.09 4.17
C SER A 445 -7.59 -13.42 5.13
N ARG A 446 -6.44 -13.81 4.56
CA ARG A 446 -5.29 -14.25 5.34
C ARG A 446 -4.02 -13.63 4.79
N SER A 447 -3.13 -13.27 5.69
CA SER A 447 -1.73 -12.99 5.37
C SER A 447 -0.81 -13.84 6.25
N PHE A 448 0.40 -14.06 5.76
CA PHE A 448 1.47 -14.63 6.56
C PHE A 448 2.81 -14.01 6.18
N TYR A 449 3.72 -14.04 7.12
CA TYR A 449 5.11 -13.67 6.98
C TYR A 449 5.93 -14.81 7.60
N GLY A 450 6.54 -15.60 6.75
CA GLY A 450 7.37 -16.74 7.16
C GLY A 450 8.84 -16.44 6.95
N ASN A 451 9.69 -17.20 7.63
CA ASN A 451 11.16 -17.10 7.58
C ASN A 451 11.61 -15.69 7.92
N SER A 452 11.76 -15.38 9.21
CA SER A 452 12.24 -14.08 9.65
C SER A 452 13.33 -13.52 8.74
N PRO A 453 13.29 -12.21 8.46
CA PRO A 453 14.06 -11.65 7.35
C PRO A 453 15.57 -11.71 7.54
N TYR A 454 16.10 -11.88 8.76
CA TYR A 454 17.46 -11.44 9.05
C TYR A 454 18.25 -12.43 9.90
N SER A 455 18.76 -13.48 9.26
CA SER A 455 19.87 -14.22 9.89
C SER A 455 21.18 -13.56 9.46
N THR A 456 22.11 -13.37 10.41
CA THR A 456 23.38 -12.66 10.21
C THR A 456 24.56 -13.43 10.76
N ALA A 457 25.75 -13.16 10.23
CA ALA A 457 27.02 -13.49 10.86
C ALA A 457 27.90 -12.25 10.87
N SER A 458 28.45 -11.93 12.01
CA SER A 458 29.28 -10.74 12.23
C SER A 458 30.73 -11.13 12.43
N PHE A 459 31.62 -10.39 11.79
CA PHE A 459 33.07 -10.53 11.92
C PHE A 459 33.65 -9.20 12.36
N SER A 460 34.49 -9.21 13.37
CA SER A 460 35.17 -8.02 13.87
C SER A 460 36.68 -8.14 13.74
N ASN A 461 37.32 -7.04 13.45
CA ASN A 461 38.79 -6.97 13.49
C ASN A 461 39.26 -6.69 14.91
N ARG A 462 40.04 -7.61 15.48
CA ARG A 462 40.62 -7.49 16.82
C ARG A 462 41.84 -6.57 16.88
N LEU A 463 42.42 -6.27 15.73
CA LEU A 463 43.57 -5.36 15.67
C LEU A 463 43.02 -3.93 15.56
N ALA A 464 43.09 -3.18 16.66
CA ALA A 464 42.85 -1.74 16.60
C ALA A 464 43.88 -1.12 15.65
N SER A 465 43.47 -0.82 14.42
CA SER A 465 44.36 -0.22 13.43
C SER A 465 44.66 1.21 13.83
N SER A 466 45.86 1.45 14.34
CA SER A 466 46.35 2.80 14.64
C SER A 466 46.56 3.66 13.41
N ASN A 467 46.41 3.08 12.21
CA ASN A 467 46.63 3.74 10.92
C ASN A 467 45.33 4.06 10.17
N CYS A 468 44.18 3.70 10.72
CA CYS A 468 42.88 3.96 10.10
C CYS A 468 42.45 5.40 10.38
N ARG A 469 42.46 6.26 9.37
CA ARG A 469 42.10 7.66 9.46
C ARG A 469 41.17 8.09 8.33
N TYR A 470 40.39 9.12 8.56
CA TYR A 470 39.71 9.77 7.46
C TYR A 470 40.73 10.30 6.43
N SER A 471 40.41 10.11 5.15
CA SER A 471 41.27 10.61 4.07
C SER A 471 41.20 12.15 4.01
N PRO A 472 42.31 12.86 3.85
CA PRO A 472 42.31 14.30 3.59
C PRO A 472 41.53 14.68 2.31
N SER A 473 41.35 13.76 1.35
CA SER A 473 40.51 13.97 0.18
C SER A 473 39.04 13.93 0.50
N ALA A 474 38.62 13.29 1.59
CA ALA A 474 37.26 13.35 2.11
C ALA A 474 36.87 14.77 2.57
N THR A 475 37.87 15.64 2.84
CA THR A 475 37.63 17.06 3.16
C THR A 475 37.05 17.84 1.97
N LYS A 476 37.22 17.38 0.73
CA LYS A 476 36.59 17.99 -0.45
C LYS A 476 35.08 17.66 -0.54
N ASN A 477 34.67 16.56 0.07
CA ASN A 477 33.26 16.20 0.22
C ASN A 477 33.02 15.71 1.65
N ILE A 478 32.85 16.66 2.57
CA ILE A 478 32.63 16.43 4.01
C ILE A 478 31.38 15.58 4.27
N TYR A 479 30.53 15.38 3.26
CA TYR A 479 29.29 14.64 3.37
C TYR A 479 29.42 13.15 3.01
N LEU A 480 30.56 12.76 2.40
CA LEU A 480 30.89 11.37 2.06
C LEU A 480 32.25 11.02 2.69
N PRO A 481 32.27 10.67 3.99
CA PRO A 481 33.51 10.37 4.68
C PRO A 481 34.20 9.17 4.01
N GLN A 482 35.45 9.36 3.63
CA GLN A 482 36.30 8.28 3.11
C GLN A 482 37.48 8.09 4.04
N PHE A 483 37.84 6.83 4.30
CA PHE A 483 39.04 6.48 5.04
C PHE A 483 40.27 6.42 4.13
N THR A 484 41.43 6.42 4.72
CA THR A 484 42.68 6.21 3.98
C THR A 484 42.75 4.80 3.38
N SER A 485 43.52 4.64 2.28
CA SER A 485 43.71 3.32 1.67
C SER A 485 44.27 2.27 2.62
N ALA A 486 45.10 2.69 3.57
CA ALA A 486 45.62 1.81 4.64
C ALA A 486 44.50 1.27 5.52
N CYS A 487 43.45 2.07 5.83
CA CYS A 487 42.31 1.61 6.60
C CYS A 487 41.54 0.51 5.89
N TYR A 488 41.33 0.65 4.59
CA TYR A 488 40.66 -0.39 3.82
C TYR A 488 41.51 -1.64 3.66
N SER A 489 42.83 -1.53 3.40
CA SER A 489 43.69 -2.68 3.21
C SER A 489 43.91 -3.48 4.50
N GLU A 490 44.09 -2.83 5.64
CA GLU A 490 44.24 -3.49 6.94
C GLU A 490 42.90 -3.89 7.56
N GLY A 491 41.90 -3.02 7.44
CA GLY A 491 40.56 -3.20 8.02
C GLY A 491 39.77 -4.31 7.36
N TYR A 492 39.94 -4.49 6.04
CA TYR A 492 39.25 -5.50 5.25
C TYR A 492 40.08 -6.75 4.98
N ASP A 493 41.25 -6.88 5.64
CA ASP A 493 42.02 -8.12 5.56
C ASP A 493 41.21 -9.28 6.15
N PRO A 494 40.81 -10.28 5.35
CA PRO A 494 39.97 -11.39 5.83
C PRO A 494 40.66 -12.31 6.83
N ALA A 495 41.98 -12.24 6.97
CA ALA A 495 42.71 -12.98 8.00
C ALA A 495 42.53 -12.33 9.39
N ASN A 496 42.32 -11.04 9.46
CA ASN A 496 42.15 -10.26 10.70
C ASN A 496 40.69 -10.11 11.12
N LEU A 497 39.74 -10.28 10.21
CA LEU A 497 38.30 -10.29 10.49
C LEU A 497 37.90 -11.67 11.03
N THR A 498 37.55 -11.74 12.32
CA THR A 498 37.23 -13.01 12.99
C THR A 498 35.75 -13.03 13.37
N LEU A 499 35.12 -14.21 13.23
CA LEU A 499 33.71 -14.41 13.58
C LEU A 499 33.47 -14.06 15.04
N SER A 500 32.54 -13.16 15.30
CA SER A 500 32.10 -12.73 16.63
C SER A 500 30.84 -13.44 17.06
N ASP A 501 29.86 -13.54 16.16
CA ASP A 501 28.56 -14.15 16.41
C ASP A 501 27.88 -14.60 15.13
N ILE A 502 26.97 -15.56 15.24
CA ILE A 502 25.95 -15.84 14.24
C ILE A 502 24.60 -15.71 14.94
N ASN A 503 23.78 -14.79 14.45
CA ASN A 503 22.42 -14.61 14.91
C ASN A 503 21.47 -15.20 13.85
N ARG A 504 20.71 -16.20 14.24
CA ARG A 504 19.72 -16.84 13.39
C ARG A 504 18.33 -16.47 13.89
N ASP A 505 17.79 -15.43 13.31
CA ASP A 505 16.43 -14.99 13.57
C ASP A 505 15.46 -15.88 12.77
N LEU A 506 14.55 -16.54 13.48
CA LEU A 506 13.55 -17.46 12.96
C LEU A 506 12.20 -17.04 13.52
N GLY A 507 11.20 -16.95 12.66
CA GLY A 507 9.89 -16.58 13.14
C GLY A 507 8.88 -16.52 12.03
N HIS A 508 7.63 -16.46 12.45
CA HIS A 508 6.52 -16.29 11.56
C HIS A 508 5.41 -15.46 12.20
N SER A 509 4.69 -14.75 11.39
CA SER A 509 3.46 -14.10 11.80
C SER A 509 2.35 -14.40 10.81
N ALA A 510 1.13 -14.39 11.27
CA ALA A 510 -0.02 -14.51 10.40
C ALA A 510 -1.21 -13.73 10.96
N GLN A 511 -2.07 -13.31 10.04
CA GLN A 511 -3.35 -12.70 10.37
C GLN A 511 -4.45 -13.35 9.56
N LEU A 512 -5.55 -13.73 10.23
CA LEU A 512 -6.77 -14.24 9.63
C LEU A 512 -7.93 -13.30 9.96
N ASN A 513 -8.58 -12.78 8.93
CA ASN A 513 -9.82 -12.02 9.05
C ASN A 513 -10.98 -12.88 8.56
N LEU A 514 -12.00 -13.05 9.38
CA LEU A 514 -13.27 -13.65 8.99
C LEU A 514 -14.35 -12.59 9.02
N GLY A 515 -15.11 -12.45 7.95
CA GLY A 515 -16.10 -11.41 7.79
C GLY A 515 -17.46 -11.92 7.33
N VAL A 516 -18.51 -11.26 7.81
CA VAL A 516 -19.87 -11.41 7.32
C VAL A 516 -20.46 -10.02 7.14
N ALA A 517 -21.04 -9.73 5.98
CA ALA A 517 -21.71 -8.47 5.72
C ALA A 517 -23.02 -8.69 4.97
N GLY A 518 -23.95 -7.77 5.19
CA GLY A 518 -25.20 -7.73 4.47
C GLY A 518 -25.72 -6.32 4.36
N SER A 519 -26.33 -6.00 3.23
CA SER A 519 -26.99 -4.71 2.99
C SER A 519 -28.30 -4.90 2.26
N GLY A 520 -29.20 -3.96 2.50
CA GLY A 520 -30.46 -3.84 1.78
C GLY A 520 -30.67 -2.39 1.35
N ALA A 521 -31.25 -2.20 0.18
CA ALA A 521 -31.63 -0.87 -0.26
C ALA A 521 -33.03 -0.87 -0.89
N LYS A 522 -33.70 0.26 -0.76
CA LYS A 522 -35.05 0.45 -1.30
C LYS A 522 -35.15 1.82 -1.96
N ARG A 523 -35.66 1.80 -3.20
CA ARG A 523 -36.05 3.02 -3.91
C ARG A 523 -37.45 3.46 -3.43
N TYR A 524 -37.60 4.74 -3.20
CA TYR A 524 -38.86 5.36 -2.82
C TYR A 524 -38.96 6.79 -3.39
N GLN A 525 -40.06 7.46 -3.18
CA GLN A 525 -40.29 8.81 -3.67
C GLN A 525 -40.59 9.76 -2.49
N ILE A 526 -40.08 10.98 -2.55
CA ILE A 526 -40.40 12.07 -1.67
C ILE A 526 -41.07 13.16 -2.54
N GLY A 527 -42.42 13.16 -2.59
CA GLY A 527 -43.15 13.95 -3.61
C GLY A 527 -42.79 13.44 -5.02
N SER A 528 -42.28 14.32 -5.87
CA SER A 528 -41.83 14.00 -7.23
C SER A 528 -40.35 13.61 -7.33
N ARG A 529 -39.65 13.49 -6.19
CA ARG A 529 -38.20 13.27 -6.13
C ARG A 529 -37.90 11.80 -5.89
N SER A 530 -36.94 11.24 -6.66
CA SER A 530 -36.44 9.90 -6.43
C SER A 530 -35.48 9.88 -5.23
N ALA A 531 -35.63 8.90 -4.37
CA ALA A 531 -34.75 8.65 -3.25
C ALA A 531 -34.45 7.16 -3.08
N VAL A 532 -33.30 6.86 -2.47
CA VAL A 532 -32.88 5.50 -2.12
C VAL A 532 -32.43 5.52 -0.68
N ILE A 533 -33.01 4.67 0.16
CA ILE A 533 -32.48 4.36 1.48
C ILE A 533 -31.71 3.05 1.40
N GLU A 534 -30.48 3.07 1.94
CA GLU A 534 -29.60 1.92 2.07
C GLU A 534 -29.25 1.70 3.54
N TYR A 535 -29.24 0.46 3.99
CA TYR A 535 -28.84 0.07 5.35
C TYR A 535 -28.12 -1.25 5.31
N GLY A 536 -27.22 -1.44 6.25
CA GLY A 536 -26.45 -2.67 6.31
C GLY A 536 -25.66 -2.84 7.59
N GLY A 537 -25.02 -3.98 7.69
CA GLY A 537 -24.15 -4.34 8.80
C GLY A 537 -22.99 -5.21 8.36
N LYS A 538 -21.90 -5.13 9.11
CA LYS A 538 -20.68 -5.93 8.91
C LYS A 538 -20.13 -6.37 10.26
N PHE A 539 -19.74 -7.63 10.34
CA PHE A 539 -18.97 -8.16 11.45
C PHE A 539 -17.65 -8.70 10.93
N ARG A 540 -16.56 -8.35 11.59
CA ARG A 540 -15.21 -8.82 11.27
C ARG A 540 -14.53 -9.32 12.53
N ASN A 541 -13.99 -10.53 12.49
CA ASN A 541 -13.14 -11.12 13.51
C ASN A 541 -11.74 -11.27 12.97
N VAL A 542 -10.78 -10.63 13.62
CA VAL A 542 -9.37 -10.59 13.26
C VAL A 542 -8.59 -11.36 14.30
N ASN A 543 -7.79 -12.32 13.88
CA ASN A 543 -6.83 -13.02 14.70
C ASN A 543 -5.44 -12.84 14.11
N LYS A 544 -4.55 -12.13 14.83
CA LYS A 544 -3.18 -11.88 14.43
C LYS A 544 -2.23 -12.41 15.51
N PHE A 545 -1.17 -13.07 15.09
CA PHE A 545 -0.10 -13.50 15.98
C PHE A 545 1.28 -13.28 15.35
N ALA A 546 2.27 -13.12 16.18
CA ALA A 546 3.69 -13.26 15.89
C ALA A 546 4.27 -14.28 16.86
N ASP A 547 5.11 -15.16 16.31
CA ASP A 547 5.84 -16.21 17.01
C ASP A 547 7.25 -16.22 16.43
N THR A 548 8.20 -15.65 17.14
CA THR A 548 9.56 -15.43 16.70
C THR A 548 10.52 -15.99 17.73
N TYR A 549 11.69 -16.39 17.29
CA TYR A 549 12.78 -16.74 18.18
C TYR A 549 14.13 -16.58 17.51
N VAL A 550 15.13 -16.32 18.32
CA VAL A 550 16.51 -16.15 17.90
C VAL A 550 17.34 -17.32 18.40
N VAL A 551 18.23 -17.82 17.56
CA VAL A 551 19.27 -18.76 17.94
C VAL A 551 20.62 -18.12 17.67
N ASP A 552 21.37 -17.88 18.76
CA ASP A 552 22.71 -17.31 18.71
C ASP A 552 23.78 -18.40 18.80
N TYR A 553 24.79 -18.27 17.98
CA TYR A 553 25.98 -19.12 18.00
C TYR A 553 27.19 -18.23 18.32
N SER A 554 27.81 -18.43 19.44
CA SER A 554 29.04 -17.75 19.85
C SER A 554 30.24 -18.67 19.66
N PRO A 555 31.25 -18.31 18.83
CA PRO A 555 32.41 -19.16 18.60
C PRO A 555 33.27 -19.26 19.88
N THR A 556 33.76 -20.46 20.18
CA THR A 556 34.67 -20.72 21.33
C THR A 556 36.14 -20.49 20.99
N GLY A 557 36.46 -20.30 19.70
CA GLY A 557 37.81 -20.06 19.18
C GLY A 557 37.85 -19.00 18.09
N THR A 558 39.02 -18.75 17.54
CA THR A 558 39.21 -17.78 16.46
C THR A 558 38.89 -18.43 15.11
N ILE A 559 37.90 -17.88 14.39
CA ILE A 559 37.47 -18.34 13.07
C ILE A 559 37.60 -17.15 12.11
N PRO A 560 38.67 -17.09 11.26
CA PRO A 560 38.88 -15.96 10.37
C PRO A 560 37.97 -16.02 9.13
N LEU A 561 37.65 -14.84 8.55
CA LEU A 561 36.78 -14.71 7.40
C LEU A 561 37.30 -15.43 6.15
N ASN A 562 38.63 -15.50 5.96
CA ASN A 562 39.24 -16.21 4.83
C ASN A 562 39.10 -17.75 4.87
N GLN A 563 38.51 -18.29 5.95
CA GLN A 563 38.15 -19.70 6.01
C GLN A 563 36.94 -20.04 5.11
N PHE A 564 36.15 -19.04 4.74
CA PHE A 564 34.95 -19.21 3.92
C PHE A 564 35.22 -18.86 2.45
N PRO A 565 34.42 -19.36 1.48
CA PRO A 565 34.56 -18.98 0.07
C PRO A 565 34.32 -17.50 -0.17
N ASN A 566 35.20 -16.86 -0.96
CA ASN A 566 34.96 -15.46 -1.38
C ASN A 566 33.96 -15.42 -2.51
N ARG A 567 32.89 -14.66 -2.30
CA ARG A 567 31.78 -14.46 -3.26
C ARG A 567 31.80 -13.08 -3.88
N LEU A 568 32.81 -12.27 -3.63
CA LEU A 568 32.96 -10.92 -4.20
C LEU A 568 32.94 -10.97 -5.74
N LYS A 569 31.99 -10.22 -6.34
CA LYS A 569 31.84 -10.10 -7.79
C LYS A 569 32.30 -8.75 -8.32
N ASN A 570 32.22 -7.69 -7.49
CA ASN A 570 32.51 -6.32 -7.89
C ASN A 570 33.50 -5.66 -6.93
N SER A 571 34.73 -5.46 -7.38
CA SER A 571 35.79 -4.82 -6.58
C SER A 571 35.76 -3.28 -6.67
N ASN A 572 35.06 -2.72 -7.68
CA ASN A 572 34.94 -1.26 -7.90
C ASN A 572 33.53 -0.80 -7.61
N TYR A 573 33.18 -0.86 -6.34
CA TYR A 573 31.83 -0.62 -5.89
C TYR A 573 31.55 0.84 -5.61
N TYR A 574 30.33 1.30 -5.91
CA TYR A 574 29.73 2.57 -5.57
C TYR A 574 30.51 3.83 -6.07
N LEU A 575 29.85 4.70 -6.80
CA LEU A 575 30.37 5.97 -7.32
C LEU A 575 31.72 5.87 -8.05
N GLY A 576 31.90 4.82 -8.86
CA GLY A 576 33.10 4.65 -9.67
C GLY A 576 34.33 4.15 -8.90
N GLY A 577 34.15 3.37 -7.84
CA GLY A 577 35.24 2.76 -7.07
C GLY A 577 35.76 3.59 -5.92
N ASN A 578 35.02 4.61 -5.47
CA ASN A 578 35.40 5.41 -4.30
C ASN A 578 35.31 4.64 -2.98
N TYR A 579 34.52 3.57 -2.95
CA TYR A 579 34.35 2.70 -1.78
C TYR A 579 34.66 1.24 -2.18
N PRO A 580 35.81 0.72 -1.81
CA PRO A 580 36.13 -0.68 -2.09
C PRO A 580 35.30 -1.61 -1.22
N LEU A 581 34.88 -2.75 -1.80
CA LEU A 581 34.41 -3.91 -1.05
C LEU A 581 35.56 -4.86 -0.80
N GLY A 582 35.48 -5.59 0.32
CA GLY A 582 36.45 -6.59 0.71
C GLY A 582 36.05 -8.02 0.34
N TYR A 583 36.42 -8.95 1.18
CA TYR A 583 36.16 -10.40 1.03
C TYR A 583 34.75 -10.75 1.46
N ASN A 584 33.88 -11.20 0.58
CA ASN A 584 32.48 -11.49 0.86
C ASN A 584 32.25 -13.00 1.11
N ALA A 585 31.89 -13.36 2.35
CA ALA A 585 31.43 -14.71 2.68
C ALA A 585 29.90 -14.78 2.66
N GLY A 586 29.32 -15.86 2.15
CA GLY A 586 27.88 -16.10 2.22
C GLY A 586 27.46 -16.60 3.61
N LEU A 587 26.35 -16.11 4.17
CA LEU A 587 25.86 -16.60 5.46
C LEU A 587 25.61 -18.11 5.44
N THR A 588 25.12 -18.66 4.32
CA THR A 588 24.89 -20.11 4.17
C THR A 588 26.19 -20.91 4.38
N ASP A 589 27.33 -20.38 3.91
CA ASP A 589 28.64 -21.05 4.09
C ASP A 589 29.03 -21.05 5.57
N VAL A 590 28.78 -19.91 6.27
CA VAL A 590 29.06 -19.78 7.70
C VAL A 590 28.15 -20.68 8.54
N LEU A 591 26.85 -20.75 8.24
CA LEU A 591 25.90 -21.64 8.92
C LEU A 591 26.21 -23.12 8.69
N ASN A 592 26.59 -23.50 7.47
CA ASN A 592 27.01 -24.88 7.16
C ASN A 592 28.26 -25.27 7.96
N PHE A 593 29.22 -24.36 8.11
CA PHE A 593 30.40 -24.56 8.93
C PHE A 593 30.00 -24.73 10.41
N ALA A 594 29.14 -23.88 10.97
CA ALA A 594 28.70 -23.99 12.36
C ALA A 594 27.97 -25.33 12.62
N ASN A 595 27.09 -25.73 11.70
CA ASN A 595 26.37 -27.01 11.80
C ASN A 595 27.30 -28.23 11.70
N ALA A 596 28.38 -28.15 10.91
CA ALA A 596 29.36 -29.21 10.76
C ALA A 596 30.37 -29.28 11.95
N ASN A 597 30.52 -28.20 12.71
CA ASN A 597 31.48 -28.04 13.79
C ASN A 597 30.84 -27.57 15.10
N PRO A 598 29.80 -28.24 15.63
CA PRO A 598 29.03 -27.72 16.79
C PRO A 598 29.90 -27.56 18.05
N ALA A 599 30.98 -28.32 18.20
CA ALA A 599 31.90 -28.18 19.34
C ALA A 599 32.70 -26.87 19.35
N GLN A 600 32.73 -26.13 18.26
CA GLN A 600 33.38 -24.81 18.17
C GLN A 600 32.44 -23.66 18.52
N PHE A 601 31.21 -23.94 18.94
CA PHE A 601 30.21 -22.93 19.27
C PHE A 601 29.53 -23.23 20.60
N THR A 602 29.17 -22.17 21.29
CA THR A 602 28.11 -22.18 22.33
C THR A 602 26.83 -21.63 21.72
N THR A 603 25.70 -22.23 22.05
CA THR A 603 24.40 -21.79 21.51
C THR A 603 23.46 -21.34 22.61
N SER A 604 22.70 -20.27 22.36
CA SER A 604 21.56 -19.83 23.15
C SER A 604 20.32 -19.67 22.27
N SER A 605 19.13 -19.75 22.86
CA SER A 605 17.88 -19.60 22.10
C SER A 605 16.80 -18.95 22.94
N THR A 606 16.00 -18.05 22.31
CA THR A 606 14.80 -17.45 22.89
C THR A 606 13.53 -18.25 22.61
N GLN A 607 13.61 -19.44 22.01
CA GLN A 607 12.46 -20.23 21.55
C GLN A 607 11.40 -20.48 22.63
N ALA A 608 11.79 -20.54 23.90
CA ALA A 608 10.86 -20.77 24.99
C ALA A 608 10.06 -19.50 25.38
N ALA A 609 10.60 -18.32 25.12
CA ALA A 609 9.98 -17.04 25.40
C ALA A 609 10.72 -15.94 24.62
N ASP A 610 10.10 -15.39 23.59
CA ASP A 610 10.66 -14.29 22.82
C ASP A 610 9.88 -12.98 23.10
N PRO A 611 10.58 -11.86 23.27
CA PRO A 611 9.95 -10.56 23.48
C PRO A 611 9.02 -10.11 22.35
N SER A 612 9.17 -10.64 21.15
CA SER A 612 8.37 -10.26 19.99
C SER A 612 7.06 -11.03 19.87
N ASP A 613 6.82 -12.02 20.73
CA ASP A 613 5.64 -12.89 20.66
C ASP A 613 4.38 -12.21 21.17
N PHE A 614 3.33 -12.25 20.35
CA PHE A 614 2.03 -11.75 20.75
C PHE A 614 0.88 -12.43 20.02
N THR A 615 -0.31 -12.31 20.59
CA THR A 615 -1.58 -12.64 19.93
C THR A 615 -2.57 -11.51 20.17
N ILE A 616 -3.22 -11.06 19.09
CA ILE A 616 -4.30 -10.07 19.10
C ILE A 616 -5.56 -10.70 18.53
N LEU A 617 -6.67 -10.59 19.27
CA LEU A 617 -8.01 -10.87 18.81
C LEU A 617 -8.78 -9.56 18.77
N GLU A 618 -9.07 -9.06 17.56
CA GLU A 618 -9.88 -7.86 17.34
C GLU A 618 -11.22 -8.24 16.75
N ARG A 619 -12.31 -7.67 17.27
CA ARG A 619 -13.66 -7.83 16.72
C ARG A 619 -14.24 -6.47 16.42
N VAL A 620 -14.73 -6.31 15.19
CA VAL A 620 -15.38 -5.09 14.72
C VAL A 620 -16.79 -5.39 14.32
N SER A 621 -17.75 -4.73 14.98
CA SER A 621 -19.18 -4.79 14.64
C SER A 621 -19.59 -3.41 14.11
N ALA A 622 -20.19 -3.36 12.93
CA ALA A 622 -20.57 -2.13 12.27
C ALA A 622 -22.00 -2.18 11.75
N GLY A 623 -22.71 -1.06 11.83
CA GLY A 623 -24.01 -0.85 11.20
C GLY A 623 -24.07 0.53 10.56
N TYR A 624 -24.81 0.67 9.45
CA TYR A 624 -24.99 1.95 8.78
C TYR A 624 -26.39 2.14 8.21
N VAL A 625 -26.72 3.41 8.02
CA VAL A 625 -27.85 3.86 7.21
C VAL A 625 -27.41 5.02 6.33
N MET A 626 -27.84 5.02 5.08
CA MET A 626 -27.51 6.05 4.10
C MET A 626 -28.75 6.36 3.26
N ASN A 627 -28.93 7.63 2.93
CA ASN A 627 -30.02 8.08 2.08
C ASN A 627 -29.48 8.91 0.91
N THR A 628 -29.84 8.55 -0.30
CA THR A 628 -29.53 9.28 -1.53
C THR A 628 -30.80 9.90 -2.06
N ILE A 629 -30.80 11.20 -2.30
CA ILE A 629 -31.99 11.97 -2.73
C ILE A 629 -31.60 12.80 -3.96
N ASP A 630 -32.32 12.61 -5.06
CA ASP A 630 -32.24 13.52 -6.22
C ASP A 630 -33.15 14.75 -5.96
N LEU A 631 -32.55 15.80 -5.34
CA LEU A 631 -33.27 17.03 -4.99
C LEU A 631 -33.78 17.80 -6.22
N SER A 632 -33.08 17.67 -7.34
CA SER A 632 -33.47 18.13 -8.66
C SER A 632 -32.71 17.34 -9.74
N SER A 633 -33.03 17.56 -11.00
CA SER A 633 -32.26 16.98 -12.14
C SER A 633 -30.78 17.38 -12.16
N ARG A 634 -30.39 18.40 -11.38
CA ARG A 634 -29.01 18.90 -11.30
C ARG A 634 -28.36 18.75 -9.93
N LEU A 635 -29.12 18.40 -8.91
CA LEU A 635 -28.60 18.34 -7.54
C LEU A 635 -28.95 17.01 -6.90
N ARG A 636 -27.92 16.25 -6.54
CA ARG A 636 -28.01 14.99 -5.78
C ARG A 636 -27.40 15.20 -4.41
N PHE A 637 -28.10 14.77 -3.38
CA PHE A 637 -27.68 14.80 -1.99
C PHE A 637 -27.62 13.40 -1.40
N ILE A 638 -26.54 13.10 -0.70
CA ILE A 638 -26.31 11.84 -0.02
C ILE A 638 -25.95 12.16 1.42
N VAL A 639 -26.58 11.48 2.35
CA VAL A 639 -26.26 11.59 3.77
C VAL A 639 -26.29 10.22 4.40
N GLY A 640 -25.33 9.92 5.26
CA GLY A 640 -25.25 8.64 5.93
C GLY A 640 -24.59 8.73 7.30
N LEU A 641 -24.87 7.72 8.12
CA LEU A 641 -24.25 7.54 9.42
C LEU A 641 -23.86 6.06 9.55
N ARG A 642 -22.60 5.84 9.94
CA ARG A 642 -22.08 4.53 10.30
C ARG A 642 -21.66 4.53 11.77
N ALA A 643 -21.94 3.46 12.48
CA ALA A 643 -21.47 3.22 13.85
C ALA A 643 -20.61 1.95 13.86
N GLU A 644 -19.47 2.02 14.51
CA GLU A 644 -18.56 0.87 14.69
C GLU A 644 -18.21 0.69 16.17
N VAL A 645 -18.20 -0.55 16.63
CA VAL A 645 -17.71 -0.98 17.94
C VAL A 645 -16.52 -1.91 17.71
N THR A 646 -15.38 -1.58 18.31
CA THR A 646 -14.16 -2.39 18.27
C THR A 646 -13.86 -2.92 19.66
N THR A 647 -13.50 -4.20 19.76
CA THR A 647 -13.01 -4.83 20.98
C THR A 647 -11.70 -5.55 20.70
N ASP A 648 -10.69 -5.25 21.48
CA ASP A 648 -9.34 -5.83 21.39
C ASP A 648 -9.06 -6.70 22.60
N SER A 649 -8.42 -7.84 22.38
CA SER A 649 -7.85 -8.69 23.40
C SER A 649 -6.43 -9.07 22.99
N VAL A 650 -5.47 -8.71 23.82
CA VAL A 650 -4.04 -8.90 23.57
C VAL A 650 -3.45 -9.84 24.59
N ARG A 651 -2.56 -10.70 24.14
CA ARG A 651 -1.73 -11.56 24.98
C ARG A 651 -0.29 -11.45 24.51
N ASN A 652 0.61 -11.19 25.43
CA ASN A 652 2.05 -11.14 25.22
C ASN A 652 2.79 -11.55 26.50
N LEU A 653 4.09 -11.31 26.54
CA LEU A 653 4.93 -11.60 27.69
C LEU A 653 5.43 -10.30 28.36
N SER A 654 5.70 -10.36 29.66
CA SER A 654 6.41 -9.35 30.42
C SER A 654 7.82 -9.85 30.67
N PHE A 655 8.81 -9.04 30.29
CA PHE A 655 10.23 -9.30 30.50
C PHE A 655 10.79 -8.34 31.51
N GLY A 656 11.55 -8.85 32.47
CA GLY A 656 12.21 -8.04 33.47
C GLY A 656 13.69 -8.31 33.53
N SER A 657 14.47 -7.24 33.73
CA SER A 657 15.90 -7.31 33.95
C SER A 657 16.24 -6.62 35.27
N TYR A 658 17.05 -7.27 36.14
CA TYR A 658 17.42 -6.76 37.43
C TYR A 658 18.82 -7.24 37.88
N PRO A 659 19.52 -6.49 38.76
CA PRO A 659 20.81 -6.90 39.29
C PRO A 659 20.69 -8.14 40.20
N CYS A 660 21.61 -9.10 40.01
CA CYS A 660 21.71 -10.28 40.87
C CYS A 660 23.19 -10.62 41.13
N ALA A 661 23.45 -11.60 42.00
CA ALA A 661 24.82 -11.96 42.44
C ALA A 661 25.76 -12.36 41.28
N SER A 662 25.20 -12.86 40.16
CA SER A 662 25.92 -13.26 38.96
C SER A 662 25.94 -12.19 37.84
N GLY A 663 25.50 -10.94 38.12
CA GLY A 663 25.42 -9.84 37.14
C GLY A 663 23.99 -9.36 36.92
N SER A 664 23.44 -9.56 35.74
CA SER A 664 22.05 -9.24 35.42
C SER A 664 21.22 -10.51 35.25
N CYS A 665 20.09 -10.58 35.94
CA CYS A 665 19.11 -11.66 35.85
C CYS A 665 17.88 -11.20 35.07
N THR A 666 17.20 -12.15 34.43
CA THR A 666 15.96 -11.91 33.72
C THR A 666 14.79 -12.69 34.30
N THR A 667 13.59 -12.17 34.16
CA THR A 667 12.35 -12.87 34.52
C THR A 667 11.33 -12.71 33.38
N VAL A 668 10.48 -13.70 33.23
CA VAL A 668 9.41 -13.70 32.20
C VAL A 668 8.09 -14.06 32.89
N ALA A 669 7.03 -13.33 32.56
CA ALA A 669 5.69 -13.57 33.09
C ALA A 669 4.63 -13.35 31.98
N PRO A 670 3.51 -14.11 31.99
CA PRO A 670 2.39 -13.85 31.08
C PRO A 670 1.76 -12.48 31.34
N ASN A 671 1.37 -11.81 30.26
CA ASN A 671 0.67 -10.55 30.28
C ASN A 671 -0.53 -10.58 29.33
N ALA A 672 -1.71 -10.13 29.78
CA ALA A 672 -2.92 -10.13 28.99
C ALA A 672 -3.83 -8.96 29.38
N PHE A 673 -4.44 -8.34 28.37
CA PHE A 673 -5.35 -7.21 28.57
C PHE A 673 -6.38 -7.09 27.45
N SER A 674 -7.41 -6.27 27.66
CA SER A 674 -8.44 -6.02 26.67
C SER A 674 -8.91 -4.57 26.70
N GLY A 675 -9.34 -4.06 25.56
CA GLY A 675 -9.91 -2.73 25.41
C GLY A 675 -11.14 -2.74 24.53
N SER A 676 -11.92 -1.67 24.59
CA SER A 676 -13.06 -1.47 23.67
C SER A 676 -13.35 0.01 23.47
N TYR A 677 -13.81 0.35 22.27
CA TYR A 677 -14.22 1.71 21.94
C TYR A 677 -15.28 1.70 20.83
N TYR A 678 -15.97 2.83 20.67
CA TYR A 678 -16.95 3.02 19.63
C TYR A 678 -16.65 4.29 18.82
N ASN A 679 -17.07 4.31 17.56
CA ASN A 679 -16.96 5.46 16.68
C ASN A 679 -18.25 5.70 15.92
N LEU A 680 -18.63 6.98 15.78
CA LEU A 680 -19.68 7.45 14.90
C LEU A 680 -19.06 8.17 13.71
N LEU A 681 -19.41 7.74 12.51
CA LEU A 681 -18.80 8.15 11.26
C LEU A 681 -19.88 8.71 10.32
N PRO A 682 -20.23 10.00 10.46
CA PRO A 682 -21.13 10.68 9.56
C PRO A 682 -20.47 10.94 8.20
N SER A 683 -21.30 10.95 7.14
CA SER A 683 -20.89 11.38 5.80
C SER A 683 -22.00 12.15 5.11
N ALA A 684 -21.62 13.14 4.29
CA ALA A 684 -22.54 13.90 3.47
C ALA A 684 -21.88 14.28 2.14
N SER A 685 -22.60 14.15 1.03
CA SER A 685 -22.12 14.51 -0.30
C SER A 685 -23.18 15.28 -1.07
N LEU A 686 -22.77 16.35 -1.73
CA LEU A 686 -23.58 17.12 -2.66
C LEU A 686 -22.91 17.10 -4.03
N ARG A 687 -23.65 16.65 -5.06
CA ARG A 687 -23.20 16.64 -6.44
C ARG A 687 -24.08 17.56 -7.28
N PHE A 688 -23.48 18.63 -7.78
CA PHE A 688 -24.10 19.57 -8.72
C PHE A 688 -23.72 19.25 -10.15
N THR A 689 -24.69 19.14 -11.03
CA THR A 689 -24.50 19.05 -12.48
C THR A 689 -24.64 20.45 -13.09
N LEU A 690 -23.52 21.06 -13.47
CA LEU A 690 -23.43 22.42 -14.03
C LEU A 690 -23.51 22.44 -15.57
N GLY A 691 -24.36 21.61 -16.15
CA GLY A 691 -24.51 21.41 -17.59
C GLY A 691 -24.29 19.93 -17.95
N SER A 692 -24.12 19.62 -19.23
CA SER A 692 -24.02 18.22 -19.68
C SER A 692 -22.74 17.51 -19.22
N ASN A 693 -21.64 18.26 -19.00
CA ASN A 693 -20.32 17.69 -18.83
C ASN A 693 -19.53 18.25 -17.63
N ASN A 694 -20.14 19.10 -16.81
CA ASN A 694 -19.47 19.71 -15.65
C ASN A 694 -20.15 19.28 -14.36
N TYR A 695 -19.35 18.92 -13.39
CA TYR A 695 -19.80 18.50 -12.06
C TYR A 695 -19.01 19.25 -10.98
N LEU A 696 -19.71 19.60 -9.92
CA LEU A 696 -19.14 20.13 -8.69
C LEU A 696 -19.55 19.21 -7.56
N ARG A 697 -18.58 18.70 -6.81
CA ARG A 697 -18.81 17.85 -5.63
C ARG A 697 -18.35 18.57 -4.38
N LEU A 698 -19.18 18.53 -3.36
CA LEU A 698 -18.84 18.90 -1.99
C LEU A 698 -19.02 17.67 -1.13
N VAL A 699 -18.01 17.26 -0.42
CA VAL A 699 -18.05 16.03 0.40
C VAL A 699 -17.51 16.33 1.79
N TYR A 700 -18.22 15.85 2.79
CA TYR A 700 -17.77 15.72 4.16
C TYR A 700 -17.81 14.24 4.54
N ALA A 701 -16.77 13.75 5.18
CA ALA A 701 -16.73 12.40 5.71
C ALA A 701 -15.85 12.34 6.96
N ARG A 702 -16.24 11.52 7.94
CA ARG A 702 -15.37 11.12 9.03
C ARG A 702 -14.86 9.72 8.83
N GLY A 703 -13.54 9.56 8.86
CA GLY A 703 -12.85 8.28 8.84
C GLY A 703 -12.14 8.00 10.16
N LEU A 704 -11.66 6.78 10.31
CA LEU A 704 -10.83 6.36 11.45
C LEU A 704 -9.60 5.58 11.00
N SER A 705 -8.61 5.46 11.88
CA SER A 705 -7.50 4.50 11.78
C SER A 705 -7.29 3.84 13.13
N ARG A 706 -7.30 2.51 13.14
CA ARG A 706 -7.12 1.73 14.37
C ARG A 706 -5.65 1.67 14.76
N PRO A 707 -5.33 1.54 16.08
CA PRO A 707 -3.95 1.41 16.54
C PRO A 707 -3.23 0.25 15.86
N ASP A 708 -1.95 0.45 15.55
CA ASP A 708 -1.12 -0.63 15.01
C ASP A 708 -0.92 -1.76 16.03
N PRO A 709 -0.72 -3.01 15.57
CA PRO A 709 -0.46 -4.14 16.46
C PRO A 709 0.71 -3.89 17.43
N GLN A 710 1.78 -3.24 16.97
CA GLN A 710 2.91 -2.89 17.84
C GLN A 710 2.52 -1.93 18.97
N ASP A 711 1.60 -0.98 18.71
CA ASP A 711 1.17 -0.03 19.73
C ASP A 711 0.28 -0.70 20.80
N LEU A 712 -0.47 -1.73 20.40
CA LEU A 712 -1.33 -2.50 21.30
C LEU A 712 -0.57 -3.59 22.07
N ALA A 713 0.32 -4.31 21.34
CA ALA A 713 0.87 -5.59 21.79
C ALA A 713 2.39 -5.56 22.07
N GLN A 714 3.04 -4.38 22.03
CA GLN A 714 4.43 -4.28 22.45
C GLN A 714 4.59 -4.99 23.80
N PRO A 715 5.55 -5.91 23.95
CA PRO A 715 5.78 -6.62 25.21
C PRO A 715 6.11 -5.64 26.32
N LEU A 716 5.73 -6.01 27.52
CA LEU A 716 6.08 -5.23 28.70
C LEU A 716 7.52 -5.56 29.08
N ASN A 717 8.40 -4.58 28.93
CA ASN A 717 9.81 -4.70 29.32
C ASN A 717 10.09 -3.77 30.49
N TRP A 718 10.51 -4.33 31.64
CA TRP A 718 10.91 -3.54 32.78
C TRP A 718 12.37 -3.80 33.17
N THR A 719 13.02 -2.80 33.69
CA THR A 719 14.44 -2.86 34.13
C THR A 719 14.58 -2.23 35.48
N ASP A 720 15.31 -2.91 36.40
CA ASP A 720 15.86 -2.38 37.64
C ASP A 720 17.38 -2.23 37.46
N THR A 721 17.88 -1.01 37.49
CA THR A 721 19.32 -0.71 37.39
C THR A 721 20.04 -0.81 38.76
N GLY A 722 19.30 -1.14 39.81
CA GLY A 722 19.81 -1.29 41.15
C GLY A 722 19.92 0.01 41.97
N ASN A 723 20.19 1.15 41.33
CA ASN A 723 20.34 2.44 41.99
C ASN A 723 20.12 3.61 41.01
N GLY A 724 20.12 4.84 41.56
CA GLY A 724 19.93 6.07 40.77
C GLY A 724 18.50 6.63 40.78
N ALA A 725 18.34 7.86 40.28
CA ALA A 725 17.06 8.58 40.28
C ALA A 725 16.00 7.89 39.40
N ASN A 726 16.42 7.22 38.33
CA ASN A 726 15.56 6.45 37.39
C ASN A 726 15.87 4.95 37.49
N ARG A 727 15.91 4.43 38.74
CA ARG A 727 16.21 3.02 39.01
C ARG A 727 15.32 2.06 38.21
N TYR A 728 14.03 2.40 38.13
CA TYR A 728 13.05 1.55 37.44
C TYR A 728 12.58 2.18 36.15
N SER A 729 12.64 1.44 35.08
CA SER A 729 12.05 1.80 33.78
C SER A 729 11.14 0.68 33.29
N VAL A 730 10.13 1.05 32.49
CA VAL A 730 9.22 0.09 31.87
C VAL A 730 8.74 0.62 30.51
N SER A 731 8.66 -0.25 29.53
CA SER A 731 8.01 0.02 28.24
C SER A 731 6.95 -1.03 27.95
N PHE A 732 5.83 -0.64 27.40
CA PHE A 732 4.72 -1.56 27.07
C PHE A 732 3.78 -0.97 26.03
N GLY A 733 3.03 -1.83 25.33
CA GLY A 733 1.92 -1.44 24.48
C GLY A 733 0.69 -1.02 25.30
N ASN A 734 -0.17 -0.21 24.70
CA ASN A 734 -1.36 0.32 25.39
C ASN A 734 -2.66 -0.19 24.75
N PRO A 735 -3.33 -1.15 25.37
CA PRO A 735 -4.60 -1.70 24.85
C PRO A 735 -5.80 -0.76 25.01
N ASN A 736 -5.65 0.35 25.74
CA ASN A 736 -6.69 1.37 25.92
C ASN A 736 -6.66 2.44 24.82
N LEU A 737 -5.77 2.29 23.83
CA LEU A 737 -5.74 3.16 22.68
C LEU A 737 -7.09 3.11 21.94
N LYS A 738 -7.52 4.27 21.52
CA LYS A 738 -8.68 4.46 20.64
C LYS A 738 -8.22 4.69 19.21
N ALA A 739 -9.10 4.46 18.27
CA ALA A 739 -8.83 4.84 16.90
C ALA A 739 -8.55 6.35 16.79
N GLU A 740 -7.57 6.69 15.96
CA GLU A 740 -7.43 8.05 15.46
C GLU A 740 -8.63 8.36 14.57
N THR A 741 -9.07 9.60 14.52
CA THR A 741 -10.18 10.03 13.67
C THR A 741 -9.80 11.21 12.81
N GLY A 742 -10.36 11.27 11.60
CA GLY A 742 -10.17 12.39 10.69
C GLY A 742 -11.49 12.90 10.13
N ASP A 743 -11.67 14.20 10.13
CA ASP A 743 -12.77 14.89 9.45
C ASP A 743 -12.27 15.45 8.12
N ASP A 744 -12.85 14.98 7.03
CA ASP A 744 -12.48 15.31 5.65
C ASP A 744 -13.50 16.26 5.04
N PHE A 745 -13.02 17.33 4.42
CA PHE A 745 -13.81 18.28 3.63
C PHE A 745 -13.21 18.42 2.25
N ASP A 746 -14.02 18.19 1.24
CA ASP A 746 -13.60 18.17 -0.16
C ASP A 746 -14.47 19.04 -1.04
N LEU A 747 -13.82 19.76 -1.97
CA LEU A 747 -14.43 20.45 -3.08
C LEU A 747 -13.74 19.99 -4.37
N LEU A 748 -14.49 19.39 -5.30
CA LEU A 748 -13.97 18.90 -6.58
C LEU A 748 -14.81 19.41 -7.74
N PHE A 749 -14.15 20.06 -8.70
CA PHE A 749 -14.71 20.39 -10.01
C PHE A 749 -14.20 19.40 -11.04
N GLU A 750 -15.10 18.91 -11.91
CA GLU A 750 -14.81 17.97 -12.98
C GLU A 750 -15.43 18.46 -14.29
N HIS A 751 -14.64 18.46 -15.36
CA HIS A 751 -15.08 18.70 -16.73
C HIS A 751 -14.75 17.48 -17.60
N TYR A 752 -15.77 16.85 -18.14
CA TYR A 752 -15.66 15.68 -19.02
C TYR A 752 -15.70 16.11 -20.48
N MET A 753 -14.61 15.86 -21.20
CA MET A 753 -14.44 16.26 -22.60
C MET A 753 -15.06 15.25 -23.57
N PRO A 754 -15.57 15.68 -24.74
CA PRO A 754 -16.25 14.79 -25.68
C PRO A 754 -15.40 13.67 -26.30
N SER A 755 -14.08 13.73 -26.20
CA SER A 755 -13.14 12.80 -26.83
C SER A 755 -12.39 11.96 -25.77
N PHE A 756 -13.11 11.41 -24.79
CA PHE A 756 -12.50 10.62 -23.71
C PHE A 756 -11.40 11.40 -22.97
N GLY A 757 -11.76 12.49 -22.37
CA GLY A 757 -10.87 13.29 -21.55
C GLY A 757 -11.54 13.80 -20.31
N ILE A 758 -10.72 14.12 -19.31
CA ILE A 758 -11.15 14.75 -18.07
C ILE A 758 -10.16 15.84 -17.69
N VAL A 759 -10.71 16.97 -17.22
CA VAL A 759 -9.98 17.95 -16.40
C VAL A 759 -10.65 18.01 -15.07
N SER A 760 -9.93 17.82 -14.01
CA SER A 760 -10.48 18.04 -12.68
C SER A 760 -9.51 18.84 -11.81
N ALA A 761 -10.09 19.65 -10.93
CA ALA A 761 -9.37 20.42 -9.93
C ALA A 761 -10.12 20.35 -8.60
N GLY A 762 -9.41 20.05 -7.53
CA GLY A 762 -9.99 19.87 -6.21
C GLY A 762 -9.17 20.48 -5.11
N PHE A 763 -9.86 20.85 -4.04
CA PHE A 763 -9.28 21.25 -2.76
C PHE A 763 -9.76 20.28 -1.70
N PHE A 764 -8.88 19.90 -0.78
CA PHE A 764 -9.20 19.06 0.37
C PHE A 764 -8.61 19.62 1.66
N TYR A 765 -9.30 19.34 2.76
CA TYR A 765 -8.84 19.61 4.11
C TYR A 765 -9.19 18.42 5.01
N LYS A 766 -8.21 17.92 5.77
CA LYS A 766 -8.38 16.84 6.74
C LYS A 766 -7.93 17.33 8.11
N SER A 767 -8.80 17.21 9.11
CA SER A 767 -8.49 17.48 10.51
C SER A 767 -8.28 16.17 11.25
N LEU A 768 -7.07 15.91 11.75
CA LEU A 768 -6.70 14.70 12.46
C LEU A 768 -6.82 14.91 13.97
N GLN A 769 -7.44 13.96 14.65
CA GLN A 769 -7.67 13.98 16.08
C GLN A 769 -7.17 12.69 16.72
N ASN A 770 -6.59 12.83 17.92
CA ASN A 770 -6.09 11.73 18.73
C ASN A 770 -5.04 10.85 18.02
N PRO A 771 -4.04 11.43 17.30
CA PRO A 771 -2.96 10.62 16.76
C PRO A 771 -2.27 9.83 17.88
N ILE A 772 -1.74 8.66 17.53
CA ILE A 772 -1.03 7.81 18.47
C ILE A 772 0.43 8.21 18.45
N ILE A 773 0.95 8.57 19.61
CA ILE A 773 2.35 8.95 19.82
C ILE A 773 2.91 8.26 21.07
N SER A 774 4.20 7.90 21.04
CA SER A 774 4.88 7.41 22.24
C SER A 774 5.23 8.56 23.19
N THR A 775 5.02 8.36 24.48
CA THR A 775 5.37 9.32 25.52
C THR A 775 6.00 8.63 26.72
N THR A 776 6.77 9.39 27.49
CA THR A 776 7.39 8.93 28.74
C THR A 776 6.76 9.64 29.92
N LYS A 777 6.31 8.89 30.91
CA LYS A 777 5.72 9.40 32.16
C LYS A 777 6.17 8.62 33.40
N GLN A 778 6.04 9.18 34.59
CA GLN A 778 6.33 8.49 35.84
C GLN A 778 5.08 7.78 36.37
N LEU A 779 5.19 6.45 36.58
CA LEU A 779 4.17 5.63 37.25
C LEU A 779 4.60 5.46 38.72
N ILE A 780 3.79 5.97 39.66
CA ILE A 780 4.06 5.91 41.09
C ILE A 780 3.39 4.67 41.68
N GLY A 781 4.14 3.86 42.41
CA GLY A 781 3.59 2.66 43.08
C GLY A 781 3.13 1.60 42.07
N TYR A 782 3.78 1.49 40.92
CA TYR A 782 3.49 0.50 39.90
C TYR A 782 4.26 -0.80 40.12
N GLN A 783 3.63 -1.93 39.86
CA GLN A 783 4.25 -3.24 39.91
C GLN A 783 4.00 -3.98 38.59
N PRO A 784 5.01 -4.10 37.69
CA PRO A 784 4.88 -4.89 36.48
C PRO A 784 4.77 -6.39 36.80
N PRO A 785 4.15 -7.21 35.95
CA PRO A 785 4.14 -8.66 36.10
C PRO A 785 5.57 -9.20 36.23
N GLY A 786 5.82 -9.94 37.32
CA GLY A 786 7.15 -10.48 37.65
C GLY A 786 8.17 -9.47 38.20
N GLY A 787 7.79 -8.19 38.35
CA GLY A 787 8.67 -7.14 38.79
C GLY A 787 8.39 -6.61 40.24
N PRO A 788 9.30 -5.77 40.78
CA PRO A 788 9.13 -5.16 42.09
C PRO A 788 8.13 -3.99 42.07
N LEU A 789 7.54 -3.70 43.22
CA LEU A 789 6.76 -2.48 43.42
C LEU A 789 7.71 -1.27 43.48
N GLY A 790 7.45 -0.25 42.63
CA GLY A 790 8.31 0.94 42.58
C GLY A 790 7.73 2.11 41.81
N ASN A 791 8.55 3.16 41.66
CA ASN A 791 8.22 4.28 40.78
C ASN A 791 8.96 4.10 39.45
N TYR A 792 8.22 3.82 38.38
CA TYR A 792 8.78 3.50 37.07
C TYR A 792 8.72 4.70 36.13
N LEU A 793 9.82 4.92 35.43
CA LEU A 793 9.78 5.76 34.22
C LEU A 793 9.19 4.92 33.10
N ALA A 794 7.94 5.21 32.68
CA ALA A 794 7.19 4.39 31.74
C ALA A 794 7.15 5.03 30.37
N THR A 795 7.48 4.25 29.33
CA THR A 795 7.29 4.62 27.93
C THR A 795 6.14 3.82 27.35
N GLU A 796 5.12 4.51 26.86
CA GLU A 796 3.92 3.91 26.29
C GLU A 796 3.35 4.73 25.13
N PRO A 797 2.66 4.11 24.13
CA PRO A 797 1.89 4.83 23.15
C PRO A 797 0.59 5.36 23.78
N ILE A 798 0.23 6.61 23.46
CA ILE A 798 -1.00 7.26 23.90
C ILE A 798 -1.70 7.97 22.73
N ASN A 799 -3.02 8.19 22.86
CA ASN A 799 -3.73 9.11 21.96
C ASN A 799 -3.50 10.54 22.46
N ALA A 800 -2.74 11.35 21.72
CA ALA A 800 -2.45 12.74 22.09
C ALA A 800 -2.14 13.57 20.86
N GLY A 801 -2.34 14.89 21.00
CA GLY A 801 -2.09 15.84 19.92
C GLY A 801 -3.22 15.96 18.91
N SER A 802 -2.91 16.62 17.83
CA SER A 802 -3.79 16.83 16.68
C SER A 802 -2.94 17.16 15.44
N GLY A 803 -3.56 17.19 14.29
CA GLY A 803 -2.90 17.63 13.07
C GLY A 803 -3.91 18.05 12.01
N TRP A 804 -3.40 18.59 10.93
CA TRP A 804 -4.21 18.84 9.74
C TRP A 804 -3.39 18.62 8.46
N ILE A 805 -4.11 18.27 7.42
CA ILE A 805 -3.59 18.17 6.04
C ILE A 805 -4.53 18.96 5.15
N SER A 806 -3.99 19.81 4.29
CA SER A 806 -4.76 20.49 3.25
C SER A 806 -4.01 20.48 1.93
N GLY A 807 -4.72 20.56 0.84
CA GLY A 807 -4.05 20.51 -0.44
C GLY A 807 -4.94 20.80 -1.62
N PHE A 808 -4.27 20.88 -2.75
CA PHE A 808 -4.88 21.08 -4.06
C PHE A 808 -4.49 19.92 -4.99
N GLU A 809 -5.45 19.43 -5.76
CA GLU A 809 -5.28 18.36 -6.74
C GLU A 809 -5.68 18.85 -8.12
N PHE A 810 -4.87 18.52 -9.12
CA PHE A 810 -5.18 18.74 -10.53
C PHE A 810 -4.99 17.44 -11.29
N ASN A 811 -5.93 17.12 -12.18
CA ASN A 811 -5.84 15.97 -13.07
C ASN A 811 -6.28 16.36 -14.48
N TYR A 812 -5.51 15.91 -15.45
CA TYR A 812 -5.75 16.10 -16.87
C TYR A 812 -5.49 14.80 -17.64
N LEU A 813 -6.48 14.35 -18.42
CA LEU A 813 -6.35 13.25 -19.35
C LEU A 813 -7.02 13.65 -20.67
N GLN A 814 -6.29 13.57 -21.79
CA GLN A 814 -6.85 13.87 -23.11
C GLN A 814 -6.13 13.14 -24.23
N HIS A 815 -6.89 12.58 -25.17
CA HIS A 815 -6.42 12.11 -26.46
C HIS A 815 -6.70 13.16 -27.55
N TYR A 816 -5.66 13.57 -28.28
CA TYR A 816 -5.76 14.65 -29.28
C TYR A 816 -6.17 14.13 -30.68
N SER A 817 -7.15 13.22 -30.74
CA SER A 817 -7.60 12.57 -31.95
C SER A 817 -8.13 13.52 -33.06
N ARG A 818 -8.38 14.79 -32.68
CA ARG A 818 -8.81 15.84 -33.66
C ARG A 818 -7.64 16.52 -34.36
N LEU A 819 -6.40 16.31 -33.94
CA LEU A 819 -5.24 16.87 -34.61
C LEU A 819 -5.00 16.17 -35.96
N PRO A 820 -4.53 16.93 -36.99
CA PRO A 820 -4.38 16.39 -38.32
C PRO A 820 -3.18 15.44 -38.43
N GLY A 821 -3.30 14.49 -39.36
CA GLY A 821 -2.19 13.63 -39.75
C GLY A 821 -1.61 12.81 -38.59
N LEU A 822 -0.31 12.77 -38.49
CA LEU A 822 0.40 12.00 -37.47
C LEU A 822 0.15 12.51 -36.03
N LEU A 823 -0.16 13.78 -35.87
CA LEU A 823 -0.40 14.40 -34.57
C LEU A 823 -1.68 13.88 -33.88
N GLY A 824 -2.65 13.32 -34.65
CA GLY A 824 -3.88 12.73 -34.09
C GLY A 824 -3.67 11.47 -33.24
N GLY A 825 -2.43 10.95 -33.15
CA GLY A 825 -2.05 9.86 -32.24
C GLY A 825 -1.56 10.33 -30.88
N LEU A 826 -1.35 11.63 -30.69
CA LEU A 826 -0.86 12.18 -29.42
C LEU A 826 -1.93 12.15 -28.33
N GLY A 827 -1.50 11.98 -27.11
CA GLY A 827 -2.30 12.12 -25.90
C GLY A 827 -1.41 12.53 -24.72
N MET A 828 -2.06 12.95 -23.65
CA MET A 828 -1.40 13.37 -22.41
C MET A 828 -2.23 12.94 -21.20
N SER A 829 -1.58 12.36 -20.23
CA SER A 829 -2.06 12.22 -18.87
C SER A 829 -1.12 13.00 -17.96
N ALA A 830 -1.66 13.90 -17.14
CA ALA A 830 -0.87 14.68 -16.20
C ALA A 830 -1.67 14.88 -14.92
N ASN A 831 -1.03 14.69 -13.78
CA ASN A 831 -1.60 15.05 -12.49
C ASN A 831 -0.56 15.76 -11.63
N TYR A 832 -1.06 16.61 -10.75
CA TYR A 832 -0.26 17.36 -9.79
C TYR A 832 -1.03 17.45 -8.48
N GLY A 833 -0.33 17.25 -7.37
CA GLY A 833 -0.83 17.45 -6.02
C GLY A 833 0.10 18.34 -5.22
N TYR A 834 -0.48 19.35 -4.58
CA TYR A 834 0.18 20.12 -3.51
C TYR A 834 -0.44 19.75 -2.19
N THR A 835 0.37 19.47 -1.18
CA THR A 835 -0.08 19.07 0.16
C THR A 835 0.71 19.81 1.23
N ALA A 836 0.02 20.54 2.08
CA ALA A 836 0.55 21.15 3.30
C ALA A 836 0.00 20.40 4.51
N SER A 837 0.80 20.27 5.56
CA SER A 837 0.38 19.59 6.79
C SER A 837 1.05 20.20 8.01
N GLN A 838 0.47 19.93 9.18
CA GLN A 838 1.04 20.34 10.46
C GLN A 838 0.68 19.32 11.54
N ALA A 839 1.66 18.96 12.35
CA ALA A 839 1.48 18.16 13.55
C ALA A 839 1.59 19.03 14.79
N ASN A 840 0.70 18.81 15.77
CA ASN A 840 0.68 19.53 17.03
C ASN A 840 0.75 18.54 18.21
N GLY A 841 1.38 18.94 19.30
CA GLY A 841 1.46 18.15 20.52
C GLY A 841 2.51 17.03 20.48
N ILE A 842 3.48 17.12 19.58
CA ILE A 842 4.63 16.21 19.58
C ILE A 842 5.49 16.50 20.80
N PRO A 843 5.78 15.50 21.67
CA PRO A 843 6.58 15.70 22.87
C PRO A 843 7.95 16.32 22.56
N GLY A 844 8.35 17.32 23.36
CA GLY A 844 9.63 18.01 23.19
C GLY A 844 9.75 18.94 21.99
N ARG A 845 8.69 19.16 21.20
CA ARG A 845 8.66 20.02 19.99
C ARG A 845 7.73 21.22 20.17
N SER A 846 8.19 22.40 19.76
CA SER A 846 7.40 23.63 19.71
C SER A 846 7.27 24.22 18.32
N ASP A 847 7.94 23.64 17.33
CA ASP A 847 8.04 24.13 15.95
C ASP A 847 6.92 23.65 15.01
N HIS A 848 5.97 22.80 15.51
CA HIS A 848 4.83 22.30 14.73
C HIS A 848 5.22 21.78 13.35
N PRO A 849 5.99 20.67 13.26
CA PRO A 849 6.49 20.15 11.99
C PRO A 849 5.38 19.65 11.07
N ASN A 850 5.68 19.43 9.80
CA ASN A 850 4.80 18.69 8.90
C ASN A 850 4.53 17.28 9.44
N LEU A 851 3.37 16.72 9.11
CA LEU A 851 3.08 15.31 9.39
C LEU A 851 4.05 14.39 8.64
N LEU A 852 4.31 13.23 9.24
CA LEU A 852 5.19 12.23 8.66
C LEU A 852 4.69 11.82 7.27
N ARG A 853 5.62 11.50 6.37
CA ARG A 853 5.37 11.01 5.01
C ARG A 853 4.64 12.00 4.09
N THR A 854 4.29 13.20 4.54
CA THR A 854 3.64 14.20 3.68
C THR A 854 4.64 14.80 2.70
N SER A 855 4.53 14.43 1.42
CA SER A 855 5.29 15.05 0.33
C SER A 855 4.58 16.32 -0.13
N PRO A 856 5.19 17.53 -0.02
CA PRO A 856 4.53 18.78 -0.37
C PRO A 856 4.14 18.89 -1.84
N ASN A 857 4.97 18.39 -2.75
CA ASN A 857 4.70 18.42 -4.18
C ASN A 857 4.90 17.02 -4.77
N ALA A 858 3.89 16.56 -5.51
CA ALA A 858 3.95 15.32 -6.27
C ALA A 858 3.31 15.51 -7.64
N PHE A 859 3.91 14.96 -8.70
CA PHE A 859 3.32 14.95 -10.01
C PHE A 859 3.63 13.69 -10.80
N ASN A 860 2.72 13.35 -11.72
CA ASN A 860 2.96 12.38 -12.77
C ASN A 860 2.60 13.01 -14.12
N ILE A 861 3.46 12.85 -15.11
CA ILE A 861 3.24 13.33 -16.47
C ILE A 861 3.53 12.17 -17.43
N SER A 862 2.55 11.82 -18.26
CA SER A 862 2.68 10.72 -19.21
C SER A 862 2.22 11.14 -20.59
N PRO A 863 3.12 11.65 -21.46
CA PRO A 863 2.85 11.79 -22.87
C PRO A 863 2.68 10.42 -23.53
N THR A 864 1.70 10.32 -24.40
CA THR A 864 1.35 9.09 -25.12
C THR A 864 1.27 9.32 -26.62
N TYR A 865 1.60 8.29 -27.39
CA TYR A 865 1.39 8.27 -28.83
C TYR A 865 0.76 6.94 -29.23
N ASP A 866 -0.46 7.00 -29.75
CA ASP A 866 -1.25 5.84 -30.12
C ASP A 866 -1.78 6.00 -31.54
N ARG A 867 -1.15 5.31 -32.47
CA ARG A 867 -1.58 5.38 -33.88
C ARG A 867 -1.27 4.10 -34.65
N GLY A 868 -2.29 3.61 -35.33
CA GLY A 868 -2.14 2.43 -36.13
C GLY A 868 -1.75 1.21 -35.28
N ARG A 869 -0.57 0.66 -35.53
CA ARG A 869 -0.04 -0.49 -34.80
C ARG A 869 0.92 -0.10 -33.67
N LEU A 870 1.29 1.17 -33.58
CA LEU A 870 2.27 1.68 -32.63
C LEU A 870 1.60 2.33 -31.45
N SER A 871 2.02 1.97 -30.26
CA SER A 871 1.70 2.63 -28.99
C SER A 871 3.00 2.90 -28.22
N VAL A 872 3.19 4.15 -27.80
CA VAL A 872 4.34 4.56 -26.99
C VAL A 872 3.86 5.40 -25.83
N ARG A 873 4.43 5.20 -24.66
CA ARG A 873 4.17 5.98 -23.45
C ARG A 873 5.48 6.23 -22.71
N VAL A 874 5.65 7.43 -22.19
CA VAL A 874 6.72 7.80 -21.26
C VAL A 874 6.03 8.21 -19.96
N GLY A 875 6.56 7.76 -18.84
CA GLY A 875 6.11 8.11 -17.49
C GLY A 875 7.18 8.92 -16.77
N LEU A 876 6.83 10.10 -16.29
CA LEU A 876 7.64 10.94 -15.42
C LEU A 876 6.92 11.05 -14.09
N SER A 877 7.53 10.58 -13.00
CA SER A 877 6.96 10.68 -11.66
C SER A 877 7.92 11.39 -10.71
N TYR A 878 7.38 12.28 -9.88
CA TYR A 878 8.13 13.07 -8.91
C TYR A 878 7.41 13.14 -7.58
N ASN A 879 8.15 12.92 -6.50
CA ASN A 879 7.74 13.18 -5.13
C ASN A 879 8.82 14.03 -4.45
N GLN A 880 8.41 15.14 -3.84
CA GLN A 880 9.32 15.98 -3.06
C GLN A 880 9.69 15.26 -1.75
N ALA A 881 10.83 15.66 -1.18
CA ALA A 881 11.30 15.21 0.13
C ALA A 881 10.22 15.38 1.21
N SER A 882 10.12 14.40 2.11
CA SER A 882 9.15 14.40 3.22
C SER A 882 9.79 13.87 4.50
N ILE A 883 9.25 14.25 5.66
CA ILE A 883 9.75 13.77 6.95
C ILE A 883 9.45 12.28 7.09
N TYR A 884 10.50 11.50 7.35
CA TYR A 884 10.39 10.07 7.66
C TYR A 884 10.19 9.82 9.16
N GLY A 885 10.92 10.52 10.00
CA GLY A 885 10.84 10.38 11.46
C GLY A 885 11.20 11.68 12.16
N TYR A 886 10.48 11.96 13.24
CA TYR A 886 10.81 13.07 14.12
C TYR A 886 11.90 12.69 15.10
N GLN A 887 12.78 13.64 15.40
CA GLN A 887 13.69 13.58 16.54
C GLN A 887 13.11 14.44 17.66
N TYR A 888 12.50 13.81 18.66
CA TYR A 888 11.89 14.48 19.81
C TYR A 888 12.35 13.92 21.18
N THR A 889 13.23 12.92 21.15
CA THR A 889 13.87 12.39 22.37
C THR A 889 15.30 12.91 22.50
N ASN A 890 15.75 13.21 23.72
CA ASN A 890 17.10 13.69 24.02
C ASN A 890 18.15 12.56 24.07
N ASP A 891 17.91 11.45 23.39
CA ASP A 891 18.81 10.28 23.47
C ASP A 891 20.13 10.48 22.71
N THR A 892 20.27 11.58 21.96
CA THR A 892 21.51 11.93 21.30
C THR A 892 22.37 12.87 22.19
N PRO A 893 23.66 12.58 22.35
CA PRO A 893 24.59 13.49 23.04
C PRO A 893 24.53 14.88 22.40
N GLY A 894 24.08 15.89 23.16
CA GLY A 894 23.94 17.26 22.65
C GLY A 894 22.52 17.74 22.38
N GLY A 895 21.52 16.86 22.42
CA GLY A 895 20.08 17.21 22.53
C GLY A 895 19.55 18.13 21.42
N VAL A 896 19.90 17.88 20.14
CA VAL A 896 19.34 18.65 19.03
C VAL A 896 18.00 18.04 18.64
N ASN A 897 16.92 18.69 19.07
CA ASN A 897 15.56 18.37 18.63
C ASN A 897 15.11 19.37 17.57
N GLY A 898 14.37 18.90 16.59
CA GLY A 898 13.79 19.81 15.60
C GLY A 898 14.21 19.50 14.16
N PRO A 899 13.90 20.43 13.23
CA PRO A 899 14.06 20.20 11.78
C PRO A 899 15.46 19.80 11.34
N LEU A 900 16.50 20.23 12.08
CA LEU A 900 17.90 19.87 11.78
C LEU A 900 18.26 18.43 12.14
N SER A 901 17.45 17.77 12.97
CA SER A 901 17.66 16.38 13.40
C SER A 901 16.64 15.41 12.84
N ASP A 902 15.54 15.92 12.27
CA ASP A 902 14.52 15.07 11.65
C ASP A 902 15.11 14.30 10.47
N ILE A 903 14.61 13.09 10.29
CA ILE A 903 14.99 12.23 9.16
C ILE A 903 14.03 12.48 8.01
N TYR A 904 14.56 12.68 6.82
CA TYR A 904 13.81 12.96 5.60
C TYR A 904 14.10 11.90 4.54
N PHE A 905 13.08 11.56 3.74
CA PHE A 905 13.29 10.97 2.43
C PHE A 905 13.90 11.99 1.47
N TYR A 906 14.82 11.55 0.59
CA TYR A 906 15.17 12.34 -0.58
C TYR A 906 13.98 12.53 -1.51
N SER A 907 13.96 13.64 -2.25
CA SER A 907 13.06 13.76 -3.40
C SER A 907 13.37 12.68 -4.43
N HIS A 908 12.32 12.08 -4.97
CA HIS A 908 12.42 11.00 -5.93
C HIS A 908 11.84 11.42 -7.28
N PHE A 909 12.66 11.31 -8.34
CA PHE A 909 12.25 11.54 -9.72
C PHE A 909 12.62 10.33 -10.56
N GLN A 910 11.62 9.70 -11.17
CA GLN A 910 11.79 8.48 -11.96
C GLN A 910 11.25 8.66 -13.38
N VAL A 911 11.97 8.08 -14.33
CA VAL A 911 11.61 8.07 -15.76
C VAL A 911 11.44 6.63 -16.22
N ASP A 912 10.26 6.32 -16.74
CA ASP A 912 9.90 5.02 -17.31
C ASP A 912 9.41 5.19 -18.74
N ALA A 913 9.56 4.17 -19.58
CA ALA A 913 9.03 4.19 -20.94
C ALA A 913 8.58 2.81 -21.39
N GLN A 914 7.52 2.76 -22.20
CA GLN A 914 7.07 1.53 -22.84
C GLN A 914 6.63 1.81 -24.28
N GLY A 915 7.05 0.93 -25.18
CA GLY A 915 6.59 0.88 -26.55
C GLY A 915 5.97 -0.47 -26.89
N SER A 916 4.94 -0.50 -27.72
CA SER A 916 4.38 -1.74 -28.24
C SER A 916 3.97 -1.62 -29.70
N ILE A 917 4.13 -2.73 -30.43
CA ILE A 917 3.75 -2.83 -31.85
C ILE A 917 2.79 -4.01 -32.01
N ALA A 918 1.58 -3.71 -32.51
CA ALA A 918 0.61 -4.74 -32.83
C ALA A 918 1.06 -5.52 -34.09
N LEU A 919 1.19 -6.82 -33.94
CA LEU A 919 1.45 -7.78 -35.02
C LEU A 919 0.11 -8.37 -35.55
N SER A 920 0.16 -9.49 -36.21
CA SER A 920 -1.04 -10.19 -36.71
C SER A 920 -1.68 -11.05 -35.61
N HIS A 921 -2.97 -11.38 -35.75
CA HIS A 921 -3.71 -12.34 -34.92
C HIS A 921 -3.74 -12.04 -33.42
N GLY A 922 -3.71 -10.75 -33.03
CA GLY A 922 -3.75 -10.35 -31.61
C GLY A 922 -2.43 -10.44 -30.87
N LEU A 923 -1.34 -10.69 -31.59
CA LEU A 923 0.01 -10.69 -31.03
C LEU A 923 0.56 -9.25 -30.99
N GLN A 924 1.29 -8.90 -29.95
CA GLN A 924 2.01 -7.64 -29.73
C GLN A 924 3.44 -7.91 -29.31
N LEU A 925 4.37 -7.16 -29.88
CA LEU A 925 5.71 -7.01 -29.33
C LEU A 925 5.69 -5.83 -28.36
N VAL A 926 6.20 -6.01 -27.15
CA VAL A 926 6.30 -4.99 -26.10
C VAL A 926 7.75 -4.84 -25.71
N ILE A 927 8.21 -3.60 -25.54
CA ILE A 927 9.55 -3.27 -25.03
C ILE A 927 9.35 -2.18 -23.99
N TYR A 928 10.02 -2.32 -22.83
CA TYR A 928 9.96 -1.28 -21.81
C TYR A 928 11.31 -1.04 -21.13
N GLY A 929 11.44 0.14 -20.56
CA GLY A 929 12.52 0.52 -19.65
C GLY A 929 11.95 1.12 -18.36
N LEU A 930 12.43 0.66 -17.24
CA LEU A 930 12.07 1.09 -15.88
C LEU A 930 13.27 1.76 -15.22
N ASN A 931 13.03 2.88 -14.53
CA ASN A 931 14.06 3.64 -13.83
C ASN A 931 15.23 4.07 -14.75
N LEU A 932 14.90 4.59 -15.93
CA LEU A 932 15.87 4.92 -17.00
C LEU A 932 16.90 5.99 -16.58
N ASN A 933 16.58 6.82 -15.60
CA ASN A 933 17.45 7.86 -15.06
C ASN A 933 18.22 7.43 -13.81
N ASN A 934 18.17 6.14 -13.41
CA ASN A 934 18.80 5.61 -12.21
C ASN A 934 18.49 6.47 -10.96
N ALA A 935 17.20 6.65 -10.70
CA ALA A 935 16.69 7.47 -9.60
C ALA A 935 17.24 6.99 -8.25
N VAL A 936 17.65 7.95 -7.43
CA VAL A 936 18.17 7.70 -6.08
C VAL A 936 17.03 7.44 -5.12
N PHE A 937 17.22 6.49 -4.21
CA PHE A 937 16.44 6.32 -3.00
C PHE A 937 17.33 6.51 -1.78
N GLY A 938 16.80 7.00 -0.69
CA GLY A 938 17.53 7.11 0.57
C GLY A 938 16.98 8.15 1.53
N PHE A 939 17.76 8.40 2.58
CA PHE A 939 17.42 9.26 3.70
C PHE A 939 18.53 10.24 4.02
N TYR A 940 18.15 11.39 4.54
CA TYR A 940 19.09 12.37 5.09
C TYR A 940 18.53 12.94 6.41
N GLN A 941 19.43 13.49 7.24
CA GLN A 941 19.09 14.14 8.49
C GLN A 941 19.18 15.67 8.35
N GLY A 942 18.08 16.36 8.59
CA GLY A 942 17.96 17.81 8.57
C GLY A 942 18.17 18.46 7.21
N SER A 943 19.25 18.15 6.52
CA SER A 943 19.61 18.72 5.22
C SER A 943 20.18 17.65 4.28
N PRO A 944 19.94 17.74 2.95
CA PRO A 944 20.33 16.71 1.98
C PRO A 944 21.82 16.32 1.96
N GLN A 945 22.71 17.22 2.44
CA GLN A 945 24.12 16.93 2.58
C GLN A 945 24.45 15.98 3.73
N TYR A 946 23.57 15.81 4.70
CA TYR A 946 23.76 14.89 5.82
C TYR A 946 23.07 13.55 5.53
N MET A 947 23.63 12.85 4.56
CA MET A 947 23.15 11.56 4.10
C MET A 947 23.19 10.52 5.22
N ILE A 948 22.05 9.79 5.42
CA ILE A 948 21.97 8.59 6.27
C ILE A 948 22.10 7.36 5.39
N GLN A 949 21.40 7.35 4.25
CA GLN A 949 21.37 6.23 3.33
C GLN A 949 21.22 6.75 1.90
N ARG A 950 21.88 6.09 0.94
CA ARG A 950 21.74 6.41 -0.47
C ARG A 950 21.93 5.17 -1.33
N GLU A 951 20.86 4.77 -2.00
CA GLU A 951 20.78 3.55 -2.79
C GLU A 951 20.60 3.82 -4.28
N TYR A 952 21.21 2.96 -5.11
CA TYR A 952 21.05 2.91 -6.56
C TYR A 952 20.69 1.50 -7.01
N TYR A 953 19.79 1.39 -7.98
CA TYR A 953 19.24 0.11 -8.44
C TYR A 953 19.54 -0.19 -9.90
N GLN A 954 20.04 0.79 -10.64
CA GLN A 954 20.30 0.78 -12.07
C GLN A 954 19.02 0.63 -12.94
N PRO A 955 19.08 1.03 -14.22
CA PRO A 955 17.98 0.85 -15.15
C PRO A 955 17.71 -0.62 -15.45
N THR A 956 16.41 -0.94 -15.62
CA THR A 956 15.94 -2.25 -16.06
C THR A 956 15.30 -2.12 -17.43
N VAL A 957 15.65 -3.01 -18.37
CA VAL A 957 15.05 -3.09 -19.70
C VAL A 957 14.49 -4.47 -19.95
N ALA A 958 13.32 -4.56 -20.59
CA ALA A 958 12.71 -5.83 -20.94
C ALA A 958 11.99 -5.77 -22.29
N ALA A 959 11.85 -6.93 -22.91
CA ALA A 959 11.11 -7.12 -24.14
C ALA A 959 10.37 -8.44 -24.12
N GLY A 960 9.24 -8.53 -24.83
CA GLY A 960 8.48 -9.78 -24.91
C GLY A 960 7.25 -9.69 -25.80
N LEU A 961 6.46 -10.75 -25.69
CA LEU A 961 5.26 -10.91 -26.52
C LEU A 961 4.02 -10.98 -25.64
N ARG A 962 2.98 -10.26 -26.07
CA ARG A 962 1.65 -10.35 -25.50
C ARG A 962 0.68 -10.84 -26.57
N TRP A 963 -0.13 -11.84 -26.24
CA TRP A 963 -1.12 -12.40 -27.14
C TRP A 963 -2.51 -12.35 -26.49
N ALA A 964 -3.43 -11.72 -27.21
CA ALA A 964 -4.85 -11.70 -26.88
C ALA A 964 -5.63 -11.90 -28.19
N PRO A 965 -6.19 -13.09 -28.45
CA PRO A 965 -6.89 -13.39 -29.68
C PRO A 965 -8.16 -12.52 -29.77
N ARG A 966 -8.42 -11.98 -30.95
CA ARG A 966 -9.66 -11.27 -31.18
C ARG A 966 -10.84 -12.25 -31.24
N PRO A 967 -11.94 -11.99 -30.54
CA PRO A 967 -13.15 -12.76 -30.79
C PRO A 967 -13.52 -12.61 -32.25
N LYS A 968 -13.77 -13.73 -32.93
CA LYS A 968 -14.31 -13.70 -34.30
C LYS A 968 -15.64 -12.96 -34.25
N LYS A 969 -15.82 -11.92 -35.08
CA LYS A 969 -17.15 -11.37 -35.35
C LYS A 969 -18.00 -12.52 -35.90
N GLY A 970 -18.97 -13.00 -35.10
CA GLY A 970 -20.02 -13.92 -35.56
C GLY A 970 -21.00 -13.19 -36.44
#